data_d84e3d4795b958425d7cd45986c92f33
#
_entry.id   d84e3d4795b958425d7cd45986c92f33
#
_cell.length_a   1.000
_cell.length_b   1.000
_cell.length_c   1.000
_cell.angle_alpha   90.00
_cell.angle_beta   90.00
_cell.angle_gamma   90.00
#
_symmetry.space_group_name_H-M   'P 1'
#
loop_
_entity.id
_entity.type
_entity.pdbx_description
1 polymer ?
#
loop_
_entity_poly.entity_id
_entity_poly.type
_entity_poly.pdbx_seq_one_letter_code
_entity_poly.pdbx_strand_id
1 'polypeptide(L)'
;YFIPTTFSIVFLYRTHVKINCVMIKRLLSLVTVLLAFCFIGNAQVLKRSERSIGLNKVVRPNSLTRASSDGALFSYGITPESYVGAGANHYDCAIFVPGKFAGNSIDVIGFYLVDKSALTNVKCWVAKELPSNLTTDCMYAADVTSLSDLMTSGLPCLVKTSGVKVPEGGCYVGYSFDVSDLTAEYGQYPIAFDGGIDKEGGAYLKFTGEDWSNMYGQGFGNLLTMVQMSGDNFVGDAASFSKTSFNRVIGAVNGTAKVKATVMGEGVNPVTSLSYTVKDLSTGAVSSEQTVSADGIAFYEIGSVVFEIPVGSEYSLSDKEITITKVNGEANAATDNVSMTGPVLVVTREVPRNIVEEEFTATGCPYCTRGYAGMDALHDKYPDRFIGIAVHGDVNYSDPMRITDYNTVMSGIGGFPTALLNRINEVDPYFGSSSGTLLGIVNDVESYMGPAEAEVVVSPVWNEDQTVIEVNTNVTFLYNGDTAPYALGYVLLADGLTGTSYNWWQYNGYYGATGLATEPYLNAWTTRGTIVEGMFQDYYGNSIDACMVQDMVYDHIAIKATSVSKGVSGSIKAPIVADQVQTHTTTFNLSNGVKSKTGDNLLQDKSKLKVVALLFNTKTGEIVNAAQSEIAPYGSTGIENVSNSADNVKEVARYSIDGTQLNAPAKGINIVKMSDGTTRKVLVNE
;
A
#
# COMPACT_ATOMS: atom_id res chain seq x y z
N TYR A 1 63.42 -40.24 -10.98
CA TYR A 1 63.53 -40.91 -9.69
C TYR A 1 62.63 -40.31 -8.67
N PHE A 2 61.70 -41.13 -8.28
CA PHE A 2 60.99 -41.23 -6.99
C PHE A 2 60.17 -40.07 -6.42
N ILE A 3 58.94 -40.27 -6.48
CA ILE A 3 57.94 -40.02 -5.45
C ILE A 3 58.34 -40.82 -4.17
N PRO A 4 58.03 -40.42 -2.93
CA PRO A 4 56.66 -40.28 -2.44
C PRO A 4 56.41 -39.24 -1.31
N THR A 5 55.19 -38.85 -1.20
CA THR A 5 54.19 -39.07 -0.16
C THR A 5 54.16 -38.16 1.06
N THR A 6 53.01 -37.54 1.15
CA THR A 6 52.04 -37.53 2.29
C THR A 6 52.42 -36.99 3.66
N PHE A 7 51.45 -36.23 4.13
CA PHE A 7 51.02 -35.95 5.50
C PHE A 7 51.83 -34.91 6.30
N SER A 8 51.25 -33.75 6.54
CA SER A 8 50.49 -33.48 7.77
C SER A 8 49.98 -32.05 7.75
N ILE A 9 48.69 -31.90 7.57
CA ILE A 9 47.96 -30.72 8.00
C ILE A 9 47.13 -31.17 9.19
N VAL A 10 47.45 -30.74 10.39
CA VAL A 10 46.54 -30.63 11.50
C VAL A 10 47.07 -29.57 12.47
N PHE A 11 46.14 -28.73 12.86
CA PHE A 11 46.17 -27.73 13.94
C PHE A 11 46.75 -26.34 13.62
N LEU A 12 45.83 -25.39 13.44
CA LEU A 12 45.45 -24.32 14.35
C LEU A 12 44.68 -23.25 13.59
N TYR A 13 43.40 -23.12 13.80
CA TYR A 13 42.75 -21.92 14.35
C TYR A 13 41.24 -22.11 14.39
N ARG A 14 40.73 -22.43 15.57
CA ARG A 14 39.34 -22.18 15.91
C ARG A 14 39.19 -20.68 16.15
N THR A 15 38.79 -19.93 15.15
CA THR A 15 38.08 -18.69 15.34
C THR A 15 36.64 -18.90 14.89
N HIS A 16 35.72 -18.80 15.82
CA HIS A 16 34.27 -18.83 15.58
C HIS A 16 33.88 -17.62 14.76
N VAL A 17 33.84 -17.73 13.46
CA VAL A 17 33.05 -16.84 12.63
C VAL A 17 31.64 -17.47 12.53
N LYS A 18 30.70 -17.00 13.32
CA LYS A 18 29.28 -17.20 13.05
C LYS A 18 28.96 -16.41 11.78
N ILE A 19 29.16 -17.06 10.64
CA ILE A 19 28.65 -16.55 9.36
C ILE A 19 27.12 -16.61 9.47
N ASN A 20 26.51 -15.44 9.58
CA ASN A 20 25.05 -15.31 9.67
C ASN A 20 24.42 -16.00 8.44
N CYS A 21 23.48 -16.89 8.68
CA CYS A 21 22.70 -17.62 7.67
C CYS A 21 22.00 -16.68 6.67
N VAL A 22 21.78 -15.43 7.07
CA VAL A 22 21.25 -14.34 6.23
C VAL A 22 22.28 -13.86 5.18
N MET A 23 23.57 -13.83 5.51
CA MET A 23 24.60 -13.47 4.52
C MET A 23 24.80 -14.57 3.47
N ILE A 24 24.69 -15.83 3.86
CA ILE A 24 24.75 -16.95 2.91
C ILE A 24 23.54 -16.96 1.99
N LYS A 25 22.33 -16.69 2.52
CA LYS A 25 21.11 -16.55 1.69
C LYS A 25 21.20 -15.35 0.73
N ARG A 26 21.74 -14.22 1.16
CA ARG A 26 21.95 -13.06 0.28
C ARG A 26 23.07 -13.30 -0.74
N LEU A 27 24.15 -13.99 -0.37
CA LEU A 27 25.20 -14.37 -1.32
C LEU A 27 24.72 -15.41 -2.33
N LEU A 28 23.91 -16.41 -1.89
CA LEU A 28 23.27 -17.36 -2.80
C LEU A 28 22.24 -16.67 -3.71
N SER A 29 21.45 -15.72 -3.21
CA SER A 29 20.52 -14.97 -4.07
C SER A 29 21.27 -14.06 -5.05
N LEU A 30 22.36 -13.41 -4.65
CA LEU A 30 23.21 -12.64 -5.57
C LEU A 30 23.88 -13.52 -6.62
N VAL A 31 24.35 -14.69 -6.23
CA VAL A 31 24.97 -15.66 -7.17
C VAL A 31 23.91 -16.26 -8.09
N THR A 32 22.67 -16.50 -7.61
CA THR A 32 21.55 -16.96 -8.46
C THR A 32 21.10 -15.86 -9.42
N VAL A 33 21.06 -14.60 -8.98
CA VAL A 33 20.78 -13.45 -9.85
C VAL A 33 21.93 -13.23 -10.85
N LEU A 34 23.20 -13.32 -10.44
CA LEU A 34 24.33 -13.23 -11.37
C LEU A 34 24.40 -14.42 -12.34
N LEU A 35 24.06 -15.63 -11.92
CA LEU A 35 23.98 -16.80 -12.80
C LEU A 35 22.76 -16.72 -13.74
N ALA A 36 21.64 -16.13 -13.30
CA ALA A 36 20.51 -15.81 -14.17
C ALA A 36 20.90 -14.76 -15.24
N PHE A 37 21.73 -13.77 -14.89
CA PHE A 37 22.26 -12.81 -15.87
C PHE A 37 23.28 -13.40 -16.85
N CYS A 38 23.96 -14.52 -16.53
CA CYS A 38 24.90 -15.17 -17.43
C CYS A 38 24.25 -16.14 -18.44
N PHE A 39 22.96 -16.46 -18.27
CA PHE A 39 22.20 -17.33 -19.21
C PHE A 39 21.17 -16.57 -20.04
N ILE A 40 21.10 -15.24 -19.95
CA ILE A 40 20.20 -14.44 -20.81
C ILE A 40 20.95 -14.12 -22.12
N GLY A 41 21.02 -15.10 -23.00
CA GLY A 41 21.17 -14.81 -24.41
C GLY A 41 19.88 -14.14 -24.89
N ASN A 42 19.95 -12.83 -25.19
CA ASN A 42 18.93 -12.06 -25.95
C ASN A 42 17.47 -12.15 -25.46
N ALA A 43 17.18 -12.33 -24.18
CA ALA A 43 15.82 -12.15 -23.68
C ALA A 43 15.42 -10.68 -23.87
N GLN A 44 14.43 -10.45 -24.68
CA GLN A 44 13.90 -9.10 -24.90
C GLN A 44 13.18 -8.65 -23.60
N VAL A 45 13.63 -7.52 -23.06
CA VAL A 45 13.04 -6.96 -21.83
C VAL A 45 11.72 -6.30 -22.19
N LEU A 46 10.62 -6.83 -21.67
CA LEU A 46 9.30 -6.21 -21.77
C LEU A 46 9.33 -4.86 -21.03
N LYS A 47 8.99 -3.78 -21.72
CA LYS A 47 8.97 -2.42 -21.18
C LYS A 47 7.53 -1.93 -21.06
N ARG A 48 7.26 -1.15 -20.02
CA ARG A 48 6.00 -0.43 -19.83
C ARG A 48 6.18 1.01 -20.28
N SER A 49 5.16 1.59 -20.92
CA SER A 49 5.13 3.01 -21.26
C SER A 49 5.10 3.86 -19.98
N GLU A 50 5.97 4.86 -19.89
CA GLU A 50 6.00 5.80 -18.76
C GLU A 50 4.84 6.82 -18.79
N ARG A 51 4.12 6.92 -19.89
CA ARG A 51 2.96 7.80 -20.04
C ARG A 51 1.67 7.00 -19.97
N SER A 52 0.75 7.40 -19.07
CA SER A 52 -0.65 7.05 -19.24
C SER A 52 -1.11 7.70 -20.54
N ILE A 53 -1.16 6.93 -21.60
CA ILE A 53 -1.75 7.37 -22.84
C ILE A 53 -3.22 7.54 -22.51
N GLY A 54 -3.70 8.80 -22.42
CA GLY A 54 -5.08 9.13 -22.15
C GLY A 54 -5.97 8.63 -23.29
N LEU A 55 -6.22 7.33 -23.31
CA LEU A 55 -7.37 6.82 -24.02
C LEU A 55 -8.59 7.30 -23.25
N ASN A 56 -9.41 8.10 -23.93
CA ASN A 56 -10.77 8.40 -23.48
C ASN A 56 -11.39 7.12 -22.95
N LYS A 57 -12.06 7.19 -21.80
CA LYS A 57 -12.81 6.06 -21.18
C LYS A 57 -13.32 5.15 -22.28
N VAL A 58 -12.86 3.91 -22.28
CA VAL A 58 -13.25 2.92 -23.27
C VAL A 58 -14.78 2.83 -23.27
N VAL A 59 -15.37 3.36 -24.32
CA VAL A 59 -16.81 3.19 -24.52
C VAL A 59 -16.98 1.73 -24.94
N ARG A 60 -17.52 0.92 -24.05
CA ARG A 60 -17.90 -0.46 -24.39
C ARG A 60 -18.80 -0.39 -25.63
N PRO A 61 -18.54 -1.19 -26.67
CA PRO A 61 -19.48 -1.29 -27.76
C PRO A 61 -20.85 -1.67 -27.18
N ASN A 62 -21.90 -0.92 -27.48
CA ASN A 62 -23.29 -1.21 -27.02
C ASN A 62 -23.77 -2.61 -27.40
N SER A 63 -23.01 -3.34 -28.23
CA SER A 63 -23.31 -4.70 -28.68
C SER A 63 -22.74 -5.80 -27.79
N LEU A 64 -21.89 -5.46 -26.76
CA LEU A 64 -21.32 -6.43 -25.82
C LEU A 64 -21.94 -6.19 -24.45
N THR A 65 -22.92 -6.98 -24.08
CA THR A 65 -23.49 -7.00 -22.72
C THR A 65 -22.65 -7.88 -21.83
N ARG A 66 -22.34 -7.45 -20.61
CA ARG A 66 -21.50 -8.22 -19.67
C ARG A 66 -22.11 -9.54 -19.27
N ALA A 67 -23.42 -9.56 -19.06
CA ALA A 67 -24.18 -10.77 -18.85
C ALA A 67 -25.62 -10.54 -19.28
N SER A 68 -26.21 -11.52 -19.94
CA SER A 68 -27.63 -11.63 -20.23
C SER A 68 -28.02 -13.11 -20.13
N SER A 69 -29.33 -13.41 -20.13
CA SER A 69 -29.80 -14.79 -20.22
C SER A 69 -29.25 -15.57 -21.43
N ASP A 70 -28.74 -14.85 -22.44
CA ASP A 70 -28.29 -15.40 -23.71
C ASP A 70 -26.76 -15.44 -23.87
N GLY A 71 -26.01 -15.00 -22.84
CA GLY A 71 -24.53 -15.03 -22.88
C GLY A 71 -23.83 -14.08 -21.92
N ALA A 72 -22.52 -14.23 -21.81
CA ALA A 72 -21.67 -13.45 -20.93
C ALA A 72 -20.41 -12.94 -21.62
N LEU A 73 -19.98 -11.74 -21.28
CA LEU A 73 -18.69 -11.19 -21.67
C LEU A 73 -17.65 -11.53 -20.59
N PHE A 74 -16.76 -12.45 -20.93
CA PHE A 74 -15.64 -12.83 -20.08
C PHE A 74 -14.39 -12.01 -20.42
N SER A 75 -13.75 -11.43 -19.41
CA SER A 75 -12.46 -10.75 -19.52
C SER A 75 -11.81 -10.64 -18.15
N TYR A 76 -10.50 -10.77 -18.08
CA TYR A 76 -9.74 -10.52 -16.86
C TYR A 76 -9.50 -9.02 -16.61
N GLY A 77 -9.30 -8.23 -17.67
CA GLY A 77 -9.09 -6.80 -17.66
C GLY A 77 -10.13 -6.07 -18.51
N ILE A 78 -10.49 -4.83 -18.11
CA ILE A 78 -11.61 -4.13 -18.72
C ILE A 78 -11.23 -2.77 -19.28
N THR A 79 -10.37 -2.06 -18.55
CA THR A 79 -10.00 -0.68 -18.87
C THR A 79 -8.51 -0.60 -19.15
N PRO A 80 -8.08 -0.08 -20.29
CA PRO A 80 -6.66 0.06 -20.58
C PRO A 80 -6.04 1.15 -19.69
N GLU A 81 -5.08 0.75 -18.86
CA GLU A 81 -4.34 1.67 -17.98
C GLU A 81 -2.84 1.67 -18.25
N SER A 82 -2.33 0.61 -18.87
CA SER A 82 -0.92 0.52 -19.22
C SER A 82 -0.69 -0.14 -20.57
N TYR A 83 0.42 0.23 -21.21
CA TYR A 83 0.86 -0.29 -22.50
C TYR A 83 2.25 -0.86 -22.38
N VAL A 84 2.46 -2.03 -22.97
CA VAL A 84 3.73 -2.75 -22.90
C VAL A 84 4.19 -3.19 -24.27
N GLY A 85 5.50 -3.38 -24.43
CA GLY A 85 6.09 -3.87 -25.66
C GLY A 85 7.56 -4.25 -25.51
N ALA A 86 8.06 -4.99 -26.48
CA ALA A 86 9.45 -5.45 -26.55
C ALA A 86 10.16 -4.97 -27.83
N GLY A 87 9.61 -3.94 -28.48
CA GLY A 87 10.16 -3.41 -29.74
C GLY A 87 9.68 -4.16 -30.98
N ALA A 88 10.43 -4.06 -32.10
CA ALA A 88 10.10 -4.74 -33.34
C ALA A 88 10.19 -6.26 -33.13
N ASN A 89 9.08 -6.97 -33.30
CA ASN A 89 8.97 -8.38 -32.99
C ASN A 89 7.71 -9.01 -33.56
N HIS A 90 7.64 -10.35 -33.49
CA HIS A 90 6.38 -11.09 -33.50
C HIS A 90 5.87 -11.25 -32.08
N TYR A 91 4.60 -10.96 -31.87
CA TYR A 91 3.91 -11.01 -30.60
C TYR A 91 2.78 -12.04 -30.65
N ASP A 92 2.78 -12.95 -29.71
CA ASP A 92 1.63 -13.80 -29.39
C ASP A 92 1.13 -13.43 -28.00
N CYS A 93 -0.18 -13.15 -27.87
CA CYS A 93 -0.83 -12.74 -26.64
C CYS A 93 -2.05 -13.63 -26.38
N ALA A 94 -2.26 -14.08 -25.13
CA ALA A 94 -3.41 -14.93 -24.81
C ALA A 94 -3.90 -14.74 -23.37
N ILE A 95 -5.18 -15.06 -23.17
CA ILE A 95 -5.81 -15.33 -21.88
C ILE A 95 -6.30 -16.78 -21.82
N PHE A 96 -6.49 -17.30 -20.61
CA PHE A 96 -7.08 -18.63 -20.40
C PHE A 96 -8.56 -18.52 -20.09
N VAL A 97 -9.41 -19.22 -20.84
CA VAL A 97 -10.85 -19.37 -20.56
C VAL A 97 -11.04 -20.67 -19.77
N PRO A 98 -11.46 -20.61 -18.48
CA PRO A 98 -11.53 -21.79 -17.64
C PRO A 98 -12.52 -22.87 -18.10
N GLY A 99 -12.19 -24.13 -17.76
CA GLY A 99 -13.02 -25.30 -18.10
C GLY A 99 -14.40 -25.32 -17.43
N LYS A 100 -14.64 -24.51 -16.39
CA LYS A 100 -15.98 -24.33 -15.83
C LYS A 100 -17.01 -23.75 -16.81
N PHE A 101 -16.56 -23.17 -17.92
CA PHE A 101 -17.40 -22.72 -19.04
C PHE A 101 -17.53 -23.76 -20.16
N ALA A 102 -17.05 -25.01 -19.95
CA ALA A 102 -17.10 -26.05 -20.94
C ALA A 102 -18.50 -26.24 -21.54
N GLY A 103 -18.55 -26.45 -22.87
CA GLY A 103 -19.81 -26.58 -23.62
C GLY A 103 -20.41 -25.26 -24.08
N ASN A 104 -20.11 -24.12 -23.44
CA ASN A 104 -20.49 -22.81 -23.97
C ASN A 104 -19.74 -22.52 -25.28
N SER A 105 -20.33 -21.65 -26.10
CA SER A 105 -19.79 -21.22 -27.36
C SER A 105 -19.03 -19.92 -27.23
N ILE A 106 -17.83 -19.82 -27.73
CA ILE A 106 -17.11 -18.57 -27.95
C ILE A 106 -17.63 -17.99 -29.28
N ASP A 107 -18.34 -16.86 -29.21
CA ASP A 107 -19.00 -16.24 -30.34
C ASP A 107 -18.24 -15.03 -30.88
N VAL A 108 -17.59 -14.27 -30.00
CA VAL A 108 -16.78 -13.11 -30.35
C VAL A 108 -15.49 -13.10 -29.54
N ILE A 109 -14.37 -12.81 -30.19
CA ILE A 109 -13.10 -12.49 -29.56
C ILE A 109 -12.87 -10.99 -29.71
N GLY A 110 -12.54 -10.30 -28.62
CA GLY A 110 -12.20 -8.89 -28.60
C GLY A 110 -10.80 -8.67 -28.03
N PHE A 111 -10.03 -7.77 -28.61
CA PHE A 111 -8.71 -7.39 -28.10
C PHE A 111 -8.36 -5.97 -28.49
N TYR A 112 -7.46 -5.33 -27.71
CA TYR A 112 -6.98 -3.99 -27.98
C TYR A 112 -5.57 -4.05 -28.55
N LEU A 113 -5.33 -3.26 -29.59
CA LEU A 113 -4.01 -2.98 -30.13
C LEU A 113 -3.81 -1.46 -30.20
N VAL A 114 -2.61 -1.03 -29.88
CA VAL A 114 -2.21 0.37 -29.91
C VAL A 114 -1.38 0.60 -31.16
N ASP A 115 -1.73 1.60 -31.95
CA ASP A 115 -1.07 1.98 -33.19
C ASP A 115 -1.07 0.93 -34.32
N LYS A 116 -2.03 1.07 -35.22
CA LYS A 116 -2.19 0.20 -36.37
C LYS A 116 -1.13 0.37 -37.47
N SER A 117 -0.47 1.54 -37.54
CA SER A 117 0.40 1.88 -38.66
C SER A 117 1.66 1.01 -38.73
N ALA A 118 2.04 0.43 -37.59
CA ALA A 118 3.21 -0.42 -37.46
C ALA A 118 2.88 -1.93 -37.39
N LEU A 119 1.59 -2.30 -37.44
CA LEU A 119 1.15 -3.69 -37.22
C LEU A 119 0.81 -4.40 -38.53
N THR A 120 1.33 -5.60 -38.66
CA THR A 120 1.05 -6.50 -39.79
C THR A 120 0.72 -7.91 -39.30
N ASN A 121 0.19 -8.77 -40.18
CA ASN A 121 -0.11 -10.16 -39.89
C ASN A 121 -0.98 -10.39 -38.65
N VAL A 122 -1.97 -9.53 -38.42
CA VAL A 122 -2.83 -9.61 -37.24
C VAL A 122 -3.76 -10.84 -37.39
N LYS A 123 -3.71 -11.73 -36.40
CA LYS A 123 -4.56 -12.93 -36.32
C LYS A 123 -5.20 -13.02 -34.95
N CYS A 124 -6.39 -13.63 -34.86
CA CYS A 124 -6.96 -14.08 -33.58
C CYS A 124 -7.21 -15.59 -33.64
N TRP A 125 -7.19 -16.23 -32.47
CA TRP A 125 -7.23 -17.69 -32.42
C TRP A 125 -7.78 -18.22 -31.09
N VAL A 126 -8.20 -19.51 -31.10
CA VAL A 126 -8.60 -20.30 -29.94
C VAL A 126 -7.85 -21.63 -30.00
N ALA A 127 -7.21 -22.05 -28.92
CA ALA A 127 -6.45 -23.28 -28.81
C ALA A 127 -6.65 -23.99 -27.48
N LYS A 128 -6.54 -25.32 -27.43
CA LYS A 128 -6.60 -26.09 -26.16
C LYS A 128 -5.37 -25.85 -25.28
N GLU A 129 -4.23 -25.73 -25.92
CA GLU A 129 -2.93 -25.46 -25.31
C GLU A 129 -2.33 -24.22 -25.97
N LEU A 130 -1.37 -23.57 -25.32
CA LEU A 130 -0.67 -22.43 -25.91
C LEU A 130 0.03 -22.88 -27.21
N PRO A 131 -0.32 -22.32 -28.37
CA PRO A 131 0.08 -22.87 -29.65
C PRO A 131 1.56 -22.58 -29.96
N SER A 132 2.22 -23.57 -30.56
CA SER A 132 3.52 -23.38 -31.22
C SER A 132 3.35 -23.00 -32.69
N ASN A 133 2.25 -23.44 -33.30
CA ASN A 133 1.90 -23.16 -34.70
C ASN A 133 0.39 -22.90 -34.81
N LEU A 134 0.02 -21.67 -35.18
CA LEU A 134 -1.38 -21.25 -35.27
C LEU A 134 -2.21 -22.05 -36.31
N THR A 135 -1.57 -22.63 -37.32
CA THR A 135 -2.27 -23.36 -38.36
C THR A 135 -2.67 -24.76 -37.93
N THR A 136 -1.86 -25.41 -37.08
CA THR A 136 -2.07 -26.84 -36.71
C THR A 136 -2.64 -27.00 -35.31
N ASP A 137 -2.35 -26.07 -34.39
CA ASP A 137 -2.60 -26.26 -32.97
C ASP A 137 -3.90 -25.55 -32.50
N CYS A 138 -4.46 -24.68 -33.36
CA CYS A 138 -5.66 -23.92 -33.03
C CYS A 138 -6.96 -24.63 -33.43
N MET A 139 -7.97 -24.56 -32.58
CA MET A 139 -9.35 -24.93 -32.86
C MET A 139 -10.04 -23.94 -33.82
N TYR A 140 -9.59 -22.69 -33.75
CA TYR A 140 -10.01 -21.58 -34.60
C TYR A 140 -8.84 -20.63 -34.79
N ALA A 141 -8.66 -20.15 -36.01
CA ALA A 141 -7.75 -19.08 -36.33
C ALA A 141 -8.29 -18.26 -37.51
N ALA A 142 -8.18 -16.94 -37.44
CA ALA A 142 -8.60 -16.04 -38.50
C ALA A 142 -7.56 -14.92 -38.69
N ASP A 143 -7.30 -14.58 -39.95
CA ASP A 143 -6.56 -13.38 -40.32
C ASP A 143 -7.50 -12.17 -40.22
N VAL A 144 -7.12 -11.20 -39.42
CA VAL A 144 -7.91 -9.99 -39.13
C VAL A 144 -7.17 -8.72 -39.47
N THR A 145 -6.11 -8.80 -40.25
CA THR A 145 -5.28 -7.67 -40.67
C THR A 145 -6.11 -6.57 -41.32
N SER A 146 -7.15 -6.92 -42.08
CA SER A 146 -8.07 -5.97 -42.72
C SER A 146 -8.98 -5.22 -41.73
N LEU A 147 -9.14 -5.69 -40.48
CA LEU A 147 -9.92 -5.04 -39.45
C LEU A 147 -9.10 -3.96 -38.70
N SER A 148 -7.86 -3.77 -39.08
CA SER A 148 -6.96 -2.77 -38.46
C SER A 148 -7.53 -1.35 -38.46
N ASP A 149 -8.49 -1.02 -39.34
CA ASP A 149 -9.15 0.28 -39.36
C ASP A 149 -10.01 0.58 -38.12
N LEU A 150 -10.45 -0.46 -37.39
CA LEU A 150 -11.21 -0.32 -36.15
C LEU A 150 -10.33 -0.01 -34.94
N MET A 151 -9.02 -0.24 -35.03
CA MET A 151 -8.08 -0.09 -33.92
C MET A 151 -7.69 1.37 -33.62
N THR A 152 -8.04 2.33 -34.48
CA THR A 152 -7.64 3.75 -34.35
C THR A 152 -8.44 4.57 -33.35
N SER A 153 -9.54 4.06 -32.83
CA SER A 153 -10.48 4.84 -32.02
C SER A 153 -10.46 4.52 -30.53
N GLY A 154 -9.49 3.70 -30.05
CA GLY A 154 -9.49 3.21 -28.68
C GLY A 154 -10.59 2.16 -28.42
N LEU A 155 -11.17 1.60 -29.49
CA LEU A 155 -12.15 0.52 -29.43
C LEU A 155 -11.46 -0.84 -29.60
N PRO A 156 -12.00 -1.93 -29.01
CA PRO A 156 -11.50 -3.28 -29.25
C PRO A 156 -11.74 -3.70 -30.69
N CYS A 157 -10.81 -4.45 -31.24
CA CYS A 157 -11.04 -5.23 -32.44
C CYS A 157 -11.96 -6.40 -32.08
N LEU A 158 -13.14 -6.50 -32.68
CA LEU A 158 -14.14 -7.54 -32.42
C LEU A 158 -14.23 -8.50 -33.59
N VAL A 159 -13.93 -9.77 -33.33
CA VAL A 159 -13.94 -10.82 -34.34
C VAL A 159 -15.01 -11.86 -34.01
N LYS A 160 -16.00 -12.03 -34.90
CA LYS A 160 -16.98 -13.12 -34.78
C LYS A 160 -16.32 -14.44 -35.15
N THR A 161 -16.50 -15.43 -34.29
CA THR A 161 -16.06 -16.80 -34.55
C THR A 161 -17.18 -17.62 -35.21
N SER A 162 -16.89 -18.88 -35.47
CA SER A 162 -17.91 -19.87 -35.95
C SER A 162 -18.65 -20.57 -34.80
N GLY A 163 -18.57 -20.05 -33.57
CA GLY A 163 -19.15 -20.68 -32.40
C GLY A 163 -18.28 -21.82 -31.84
N VAL A 164 -17.03 -21.50 -31.48
CA VAL A 164 -16.07 -22.49 -30.97
C VAL A 164 -16.45 -22.91 -29.55
N LYS A 165 -16.61 -24.22 -29.31
CA LYS A 165 -16.96 -24.73 -27.99
C LYS A 165 -15.77 -24.72 -27.04
N VAL A 166 -15.97 -24.21 -25.82
CA VAL A 166 -15.02 -24.32 -24.74
C VAL A 166 -14.89 -25.79 -24.31
N PRO A 167 -13.69 -26.41 -24.35
CA PRO A 167 -13.48 -27.79 -23.92
C PRO A 167 -13.49 -27.93 -22.39
N GLU A 168 -13.62 -29.18 -21.89
CA GLU A 168 -13.66 -29.48 -20.43
C GLU A 168 -12.45 -28.95 -19.68
N GLY A 169 -11.26 -28.98 -20.26
CA GLY A 169 -10.04 -28.43 -19.66
C GLY A 169 -9.86 -26.92 -19.81
N GLY A 170 -10.84 -26.22 -20.42
CA GLY A 170 -10.68 -24.83 -20.80
C GLY A 170 -9.92 -24.65 -22.12
N CYS A 171 -9.64 -23.42 -22.50
CA CYS A 171 -8.86 -23.09 -23.70
C CYS A 171 -8.18 -21.73 -23.58
N TYR A 172 -7.18 -21.52 -24.42
CA TYR A 172 -6.54 -20.22 -24.58
C TYR A 172 -7.20 -19.48 -25.74
N VAL A 173 -7.45 -18.20 -25.52
CA VAL A 173 -7.96 -17.28 -26.54
C VAL A 173 -6.95 -16.17 -26.70
N GLY A 174 -6.48 -15.98 -27.91
CA GLY A 174 -5.38 -15.09 -28.15
C GLY A 174 -5.42 -14.37 -29.49
N TYR A 175 -4.43 -13.51 -29.66
CA TYR A 175 -4.15 -12.80 -30.90
C TYR A 175 -2.64 -12.71 -31.12
N SER A 176 -2.26 -12.55 -32.36
CA SER A 176 -0.86 -12.49 -32.82
C SER A 176 -0.70 -11.37 -33.83
N PHE A 177 0.45 -10.73 -33.85
CA PHE A 177 0.77 -9.69 -34.83
C PHE A 177 2.29 -9.46 -34.93
N ASP A 178 2.71 -8.82 -36.00
CA ASP A 178 4.10 -8.39 -36.19
C ASP A 178 4.22 -6.86 -36.06
N VAL A 179 5.28 -6.40 -35.40
CA VAL A 179 5.69 -5.00 -35.36
C VAL A 179 7.00 -4.86 -36.12
N SER A 180 6.99 -4.09 -37.22
CA SER A 180 8.15 -3.93 -38.09
C SER A 180 8.80 -2.54 -38.03
N ASP A 181 8.07 -1.53 -37.56
CA ASP A 181 8.54 -0.14 -37.51
C ASP A 181 8.37 0.45 -36.11
N LEU A 182 9.47 0.95 -35.54
CA LEU A 182 9.54 1.57 -34.22
C LEU A 182 9.53 3.10 -34.26
N THR A 183 9.34 3.71 -35.43
CA THR A 183 9.39 5.17 -35.59
C THR A 183 8.15 5.87 -35.03
N ALA A 184 7.05 5.14 -34.83
CA ALA A 184 5.87 5.65 -34.16
C ALA A 184 6.03 5.57 -32.63
N GLU A 185 5.70 6.65 -31.92
CA GLU A 185 5.79 6.75 -30.46
C GLU A 185 5.03 5.61 -29.73
N TYR A 186 3.97 5.07 -30.35
CA TYR A 186 3.11 4.03 -29.83
C TYR A 186 3.47 2.62 -30.31
N GLY A 187 4.17 2.46 -31.43
CA GLY A 187 4.60 1.16 -31.96
C GLY A 187 5.58 0.41 -31.04
N GLN A 188 6.16 1.10 -30.06
CA GLN A 188 7.01 0.47 -29.06
C GLN A 188 6.23 -0.28 -27.98
N TYR A 189 4.94 0.03 -27.78
CA TYR A 189 4.09 -0.50 -26.70
C TYR A 189 2.72 -0.94 -27.24
N PRO A 190 2.68 -1.99 -28.09
CA PRO A 190 1.46 -2.32 -28.82
C PRO A 190 0.40 -3.08 -28.00
N ILE A 191 0.73 -3.60 -26.83
CA ILE A 191 -0.15 -4.45 -26.03
C ILE A 191 -0.75 -3.63 -24.90
N ALA A 192 -2.08 -3.74 -24.69
CA ALA A 192 -2.79 -3.04 -23.63
C ALA A 192 -3.07 -3.98 -22.44
N PHE A 193 -2.81 -3.47 -21.24
CA PHE A 193 -3.09 -4.09 -19.94
C PHE A 193 -3.98 -3.20 -19.09
N ASP A 194 -4.72 -3.79 -18.15
CA ASP A 194 -5.60 -3.05 -17.23
C ASP A 194 -4.87 -2.41 -16.04
N GLY A 195 -3.58 -2.72 -15.84
CA GLY A 195 -2.80 -2.21 -14.70
C GLY A 195 -3.30 -2.66 -13.32
N GLY A 196 -4.34 -3.49 -13.27
CA GLY A 196 -4.97 -3.96 -12.04
C GLY A 196 -4.24 -5.11 -11.36
N ILE A 197 -4.93 -5.79 -10.44
CA ILE A 197 -4.39 -6.97 -9.76
C ILE A 197 -4.24 -8.10 -10.77
N ASP A 198 -3.04 -8.69 -10.85
CA ASP A 198 -2.77 -9.85 -11.67
C ASP A 198 -3.72 -11.01 -11.30
N LYS A 199 -4.39 -11.58 -12.30
CA LYS A 199 -5.24 -12.76 -12.14
C LYS A 199 -4.61 -13.95 -12.84
N GLU A 200 -4.64 -15.11 -12.22
CA GLU A 200 -4.16 -16.34 -12.87
C GLU A 200 -4.95 -16.61 -14.16
N GLY A 201 -4.23 -16.86 -15.24
CA GLY A 201 -4.84 -16.99 -16.58
C GLY A 201 -5.06 -15.66 -17.30
N GLY A 202 -4.81 -14.52 -16.67
CA GLY A 202 -5.11 -13.19 -17.19
C GLY A 202 -4.16 -12.68 -18.26
N ALA A 203 -2.94 -13.23 -18.39
CA ALA A 203 -2.01 -12.85 -19.44
C ALA A 203 -0.93 -13.90 -19.69
N TYR A 204 -0.76 -14.26 -20.96
CA TYR A 204 0.35 -15.05 -21.50
C TYR A 204 0.94 -14.30 -22.69
N LEU A 205 2.26 -14.22 -22.75
CA LEU A 205 2.99 -13.56 -23.84
C LEU A 205 4.06 -14.48 -24.42
N LYS A 206 4.31 -14.35 -25.73
CA LYS A 206 5.41 -15.00 -26.41
C LYS A 206 5.96 -14.07 -27.48
N PHE A 207 7.27 -14.05 -27.61
CA PHE A 207 8.01 -13.27 -28.61
C PHE A 207 8.81 -14.18 -29.53
N THR A 208 9.32 -13.63 -30.63
CA THR A 208 10.13 -14.38 -31.60
C THR A 208 11.30 -15.08 -30.92
N GLY A 209 11.35 -16.42 -31.07
CA GLY A 209 12.44 -17.23 -30.52
C GLY A 209 12.35 -17.53 -29.02
N GLU A 210 11.27 -17.14 -28.37
CA GLU A 210 11.02 -17.40 -26.95
C GLU A 210 9.86 -18.39 -26.76
N ASP A 211 9.81 -19.00 -25.58
CA ASP A 211 8.67 -19.80 -25.14
C ASP A 211 7.57 -18.91 -24.55
N TRP A 212 6.37 -19.47 -24.36
CA TRP A 212 5.28 -18.79 -23.70
C TRP A 212 5.61 -18.47 -22.23
N SER A 213 5.40 -17.22 -21.85
CA SER A 213 5.57 -16.72 -20.49
C SER A 213 4.22 -16.43 -19.84
N ASN A 214 3.97 -16.99 -18.66
CA ASN A 214 2.84 -16.62 -17.81
C ASN A 214 3.20 -15.32 -17.06
N MET A 215 2.39 -14.27 -17.23
CA MET A 215 2.63 -12.96 -16.66
C MET A 215 2.06 -12.80 -15.24
N TYR A 216 1.39 -13.80 -14.70
CA TYR A 216 0.84 -13.78 -13.35
C TYR A 216 1.94 -13.56 -12.30
N GLY A 217 1.73 -12.59 -11.41
CA GLY A 217 2.69 -12.21 -10.37
C GLY A 217 3.82 -11.28 -10.85
N GLN A 218 3.79 -10.81 -12.11
CA GLN A 218 4.79 -9.88 -12.66
C GLN A 218 4.41 -8.40 -12.48
N GLY A 219 3.21 -8.11 -11.98
CA GLY A 219 2.76 -6.74 -11.70
C GLY A 219 2.35 -5.93 -12.93
N PHE A 220 2.07 -6.58 -14.07
CA PHE A 220 1.60 -5.90 -15.27
C PHE A 220 0.08 -5.70 -15.31
N GLY A 221 -0.67 -6.41 -14.48
CA GLY A 221 -2.13 -6.52 -14.57
C GLY A 221 -2.55 -7.58 -15.58
N ASN A 222 -3.75 -7.43 -16.15
CA ASN A 222 -4.35 -8.41 -17.03
C ASN A 222 -4.42 -7.89 -18.46
N LEU A 223 -4.26 -8.81 -19.42
CA LEU A 223 -4.36 -8.50 -20.84
C LEU A 223 -5.80 -8.11 -21.19
N LEU A 224 -5.95 -7.05 -21.98
CA LEU A 224 -7.27 -6.59 -22.46
C LEU A 224 -7.79 -7.44 -23.62
N THR A 225 -7.96 -8.72 -23.35
CA THR A 225 -8.62 -9.67 -24.24
C THR A 225 -9.96 -10.05 -23.65
N MET A 226 -11.00 -10.04 -24.44
CA MET A 226 -12.36 -10.34 -24.04
C MET A 226 -12.97 -11.43 -24.92
N VAL A 227 -13.89 -12.19 -24.34
CA VAL A 227 -14.56 -13.29 -25.02
C VAL A 227 -16.05 -13.19 -24.74
N GLN A 228 -16.87 -12.95 -25.80
CA GLN A 228 -18.32 -13.11 -25.69
C GLN A 228 -18.66 -14.57 -25.86
N MET A 229 -19.31 -15.14 -24.86
CA MET A 229 -19.76 -16.54 -24.86
C MET A 229 -21.29 -16.63 -24.78
N SER A 230 -21.86 -17.66 -25.37
CA SER A 230 -23.28 -18.05 -25.22
C SER A 230 -23.40 -19.53 -24.88
N GLY A 231 -24.53 -19.91 -24.28
CA GLY A 231 -24.80 -21.31 -23.88
C GLY A 231 -25.49 -21.37 -22.52
N ASP A 232 -25.74 -22.59 -22.05
CA ASP A 232 -26.49 -22.84 -20.82
C ASP A 232 -25.61 -23.13 -19.59
N ASN A 233 -24.29 -23.17 -19.76
CA ASN A 233 -23.35 -23.54 -18.71
C ASN A 233 -22.75 -22.31 -18.01
N PHE A 234 -23.61 -21.39 -17.59
CA PHE A 234 -23.25 -20.29 -16.71
C PHE A 234 -23.94 -20.46 -15.38
N VAL A 235 -23.22 -20.20 -14.28
CA VAL A 235 -23.83 -20.12 -12.95
C VAL A 235 -24.40 -18.71 -12.76
N GLY A 236 -25.56 -18.59 -12.10
CA GLY A 236 -26.20 -17.31 -11.85
C GLY A 236 -25.46 -16.53 -10.75
N ASP A 237 -25.43 -17.09 -9.56
CA ASP A 237 -24.94 -16.43 -8.35
C ASP A 237 -23.76 -17.18 -7.77
N ALA A 238 -22.54 -16.62 -7.97
CA ALA A 238 -21.30 -17.21 -7.51
C ALA A 238 -20.29 -16.12 -7.19
N ALA A 239 -19.56 -16.28 -6.08
CA ALA A 239 -18.49 -15.39 -5.66
C ALA A 239 -17.40 -16.13 -4.88
N SER A 240 -16.17 -15.71 -5.03
CA SER A 240 -15.00 -16.24 -4.33
C SER A 240 -14.11 -15.13 -3.78
N PHE A 241 -13.27 -15.45 -2.81
CA PHE A 241 -12.23 -14.54 -2.35
C PHE A 241 -11.03 -14.58 -3.28
N SER A 242 -10.47 -13.41 -3.60
CA SER A 242 -9.22 -13.32 -4.38
C SER A 242 -7.99 -13.76 -3.58
N LYS A 243 -8.09 -13.79 -2.24
CA LYS A 243 -7.06 -14.30 -1.32
C LYS A 243 -7.74 -15.16 -0.26
N THR A 244 -7.10 -16.27 0.10
CA THR A 244 -7.61 -17.22 1.10
C THR A 244 -7.19 -16.88 2.52
N SER A 245 -6.49 -15.77 2.74
CA SER A 245 -6.07 -15.32 4.06
C SER A 245 -6.17 -13.80 4.19
N PHE A 246 -6.36 -13.32 5.43
CA PHE A 246 -6.30 -11.91 5.78
C PHE A 246 -5.29 -11.66 6.92
N ASN A 247 -4.75 -10.45 6.96
CA ASN A 247 -3.86 -10.02 8.03
C ASN A 247 -4.63 -9.84 9.34
N ARG A 248 -3.91 -9.86 10.48
CA ARG A 248 -4.50 -9.67 11.80
C ARG A 248 -5.38 -8.42 11.85
N VAL A 249 -6.63 -8.62 12.27
CA VAL A 249 -7.59 -7.55 12.54
C VAL A 249 -7.91 -7.49 14.04
N ILE A 250 -8.41 -6.35 14.50
CA ILE A 250 -8.68 -6.07 15.90
C ILE A 250 -10.17 -5.72 16.06
N GLY A 251 -10.81 -6.28 17.09
CA GLY A 251 -12.15 -5.91 17.52
C GLY A 251 -12.22 -5.76 19.04
N ALA A 252 -13.01 -4.83 19.54
CA ALA A 252 -13.24 -4.71 20.99
C ALA A 252 -14.29 -5.70 21.47
N VAL A 253 -14.18 -6.14 22.71
CA VAL A 253 -15.14 -7.07 23.34
C VAL A 253 -16.59 -6.66 23.10
N ASN A 254 -17.45 -7.63 22.80
CA ASN A 254 -18.88 -7.46 22.46
C ASN A 254 -19.16 -6.58 21.21
N GLY A 255 -18.14 -6.31 20.41
CA GLY A 255 -18.24 -5.57 19.16
C GLY A 255 -18.01 -6.46 17.94
N THR A 256 -17.42 -5.87 16.92
CA THR A 256 -17.01 -6.55 15.67
C THR A 256 -15.57 -6.23 15.30
N ALA A 257 -14.87 -7.18 14.68
CA ALA A 257 -13.66 -6.91 13.93
C ALA A 257 -14.01 -6.82 12.44
N LYS A 258 -13.35 -5.94 11.69
CA LYS A 258 -13.65 -5.70 10.28
C LYS A 258 -12.54 -6.23 9.39
N VAL A 259 -12.93 -7.05 8.41
CA VAL A 259 -12.02 -7.59 7.39
C VAL A 259 -12.42 -7.02 6.04
N LYS A 260 -11.57 -6.17 5.46
CA LYS A 260 -11.72 -5.71 4.08
C LYS A 260 -11.13 -6.78 3.17
N ALA A 261 -11.98 -7.45 2.41
CA ALA A 261 -11.58 -8.51 1.50
C ALA A 261 -11.90 -8.16 0.04
N THR A 262 -11.09 -8.70 -0.86
CA THR A 262 -11.32 -8.60 -2.30
C THR A 262 -12.10 -9.83 -2.75
N VAL A 263 -13.26 -9.61 -3.35
CA VAL A 263 -14.19 -10.63 -3.82
C VAL A 263 -14.30 -10.56 -5.34
N MET A 264 -14.27 -11.70 -6.01
CA MET A 264 -14.52 -11.83 -7.44
C MET A 264 -15.94 -12.33 -7.68
N GLY A 265 -16.68 -11.68 -8.57
CA GLY A 265 -17.96 -12.16 -9.07
C GLY A 265 -17.73 -13.26 -10.10
N GLU A 266 -18.13 -14.49 -9.81
CA GLU A 266 -17.97 -15.64 -10.70
C GLU A 266 -19.25 -16.04 -11.43
N GLY A 267 -20.39 -15.55 -10.98
CA GLY A 267 -21.68 -15.74 -11.60
C GLY A 267 -22.03 -14.63 -12.59
N VAL A 268 -22.95 -14.91 -13.52
CA VAL A 268 -23.40 -13.91 -14.52
C VAL A 268 -24.24 -12.81 -13.88
N ASN A 269 -24.88 -13.05 -12.74
CA ASN A 269 -25.56 -12.02 -11.97
C ASN A 269 -24.54 -11.17 -11.21
N PRO A 270 -24.60 -9.83 -11.29
CA PRO A 270 -23.75 -8.98 -10.47
C PRO A 270 -23.96 -9.25 -8.98
N VAL A 271 -22.89 -9.33 -8.22
CA VAL A 271 -22.96 -9.56 -6.77
C VAL A 271 -23.38 -8.28 -6.08
N THR A 272 -24.60 -8.24 -5.55
CA THR A 272 -25.15 -7.10 -4.81
C THR A 272 -25.21 -7.35 -3.31
N SER A 273 -25.18 -8.62 -2.89
CA SER A 273 -25.10 -9.02 -1.48
C SER A 273 -24.41 -10.37 -1.31
N LEU A 274 -23.75 -10.55 -0.17
CA LEU A 274 -23.12 -11.79 0.24
C LEU A 274 -23.61 -12.19 1.62
N SER A 275 -24.07 -13.44 1.77
CA SER A 275 -24.26 -14.04 3.11
C SER A 275 -23.02 -14.87 3.46
N TYR A 276 -22.65 -14.84 4.74
CA TYR A 276 -21.44 -15.52 5.22
C TYR A 276 -21.60 -15.99 6.65
N THR A 277 -20.80 -16.96 7.03
CA THR A 277 -20.60 -17.43 8.41
C THR A 277 -19.16 -17.20 8.84
N VAL A 278 -18.96 -17.07 10.15
CA VAL A 278 -17.64 -16.98 10.76
C VAL A 278 -17.45 -18.16 11.70
N LYS A 279 -16.41 -18.94 11.48
CA LYS A 279 -16.02 -20.07 12.34
C LYS A 279 -14.78 -19.70 13.15
N ASP A 280 -14.86 -19.92 14.45
CA ASP A 280 -13.69 -19.87 15.33
C ASP A 280 -12.90 -21.16 15.19
N LEU A 281 -11.67 -21.09 14.70
CA LEU A 281 -10.87 -22.30 14.45
C LEU A 281 -10.32 -22.94 15.74
N SER A 282 -10.29 -22.18 16.86
CA SER A 282 -9.83 -22.71 18.16
C SER A 282 -10.91 -23.52 18.89
N THR A 283 -12.18 -23.09 18.74
CA THR A 283 -13.31 -23.70 19.42
C THR A 283 -14.21 -24.55 18.51
N GLY A 284 -14.12 -24.31 17.19
CA GLY A 284 -15.02 -24.88 16.19
C GLY A 284 -16.41 -24.23 16.14
N ALA A 285 -16.68 -23.23 16.98
CA ALA A 285 -17.97 -22.53 17.00
C ALA A 285 -18.19 -21.74 15.71
N VAL A 286 -19.41 -21.81 15.16
CA VAL A 286 -19.81 -21.10 13.94
C VAL A 286 -20.87 -20.06 14.31
N SER A 287 -20.71 -18.83 13.78
CA SER A 287 -21.68 -17.73 13.97
C SER A 287 -23.01 -18.04 13.27
N SER A 288 -24.05 -17.31 13.63
CA SER A 288 -25.21 -17.16 12.74
C SER A 288 -24.80 -16.57 11.40
N GLU A 289 -25.53 -16.92 10.34
CA GLU A 289 -25.33 -16.33 9.02
C GLU A 289 -25.57 -14.83 9.06
N GLN A 290 -24.67 -14.06 8.46
CA GLN A 290 -24.72 -12.61 8.33
C GLN A 290 -24.77 -12.24 6.86
N THR A 291 -25.24 -11.02 6.55
CA THR A 291 -25.31 -10.53 5.18
C THR A 291 -24.66 -9.14 5.09
N VAL A 292 -23.88 -8.93 4.03
CA VAL A 292 -23.25 -7.66 3.69
C VAL A 292 -23.62 -7.28 2.26
N SER A 293 -23.79 -5.97 2.03
CA SER A 293 -24.01 -5.43 0.69
C SER A 293 -22.69 -5.40 -0.10
N ALA A 294 -22.77 -5.57 -1.40
CA ALA A 294 -21.70 -5.38 -2.36
C ALA A 294 -22.18 -4.42 -3.47
N ASP A 295 -21.23 -3.70 -4.10
CA ASP A 295 -21.53 -2.62 -5.05
C ASP A 295 -21.78 -3.12 -6.50
N GLY A 296 -22.42 -4.27 -6.65
CA GLY A 296 -22.73 -4.83 -7.95
C GLY A 296 -21.48 -5.35 -8.67
N ILE A 297 -20.67 -6.18 -8.00
CA ILE A 297 -19.46 -6.78 -8.59
C ILE A 297 -19.88 -7.64 -9.78
N ALA A 298 -19.50 -7.21 -10.97
CA ALA A 298 -19.92 -7.88 -12.20
C ALA A 298 -19.13 -9.16 -12.45
N PHE A 299 -19.58 -9.94 -13.41
CA PHE A 299 -19.00 -11.20 -13.83
C PHE A 299 -17.50 -11.05 -14.17
N TYR A 300 -16.65 -11.78 -13.45
CA TYR A 300 -15.18 -11.73 -13.50
C TYR A 300 -14.56 -10.36 -13.14
N GLU A 301 -15.32 -9.51 -12.47
CA GLU A 301 -14.78 -8.32 -11.81
C GLU A 301 -14.45 -8.59 -10.36
N ILE A 302 -13.57 -7.76 -9.83
CA ILE A 302 -13.15 -7.77 -8.45
C ILE A 302 -13.71 -6.53 -7.76
N GLY A 303 -14.33 -6.74 -6.59
CA GLY A 303 -14.81 -5.67 -5.73
C GLY A 303 -14.29 -5.82 -4.31
N SER A 304 -14.26 -4.73 -3.57
CA SER A 304 -13.89 -4.73 -2.15
C SER A 304 -15.14 -4.83 -1.29
N VAL A 305 -15.15 -5.77 -0.33
CA VAL A 305 -16.26 -5.98 0.61
C VAL A 305 -15.70 -6.01 2.04
N VAL A 306 -16.39 -5.37 2.97
CA VAL A 306 -16.04 -5.36 4.39
C VAL A 306 -16.90 -6.36 5.13
N PHE A 307 -16.28 -7.45 5.60
CA PHE A 307 -16.92 -8.47 6.43
C PHE A 307 -16.78 -8.12 7.89
N GLU A 308 -17.85 -8.22 8.66
CA GLU A 308 -17.84 -8.03 10.11
C GLU A 308 -17.75 -9.39 10.83
N ILE A 309 -16.76 -9.52 11.71
CA ILE A 309 -16.57 -10.71 12.55
C ILE A 309 -17.08 -10.39 13.94
N PRO A 310 -18.21 -10.95 14.40
CA PRO A 310 -18.66 -10.78 15.77
C PRO A 310 -17.63 -11.32 16.75
N VAL A 311 -17.28 -10.55 17.77
CA VAL A 311 -16.36 -10.97 18.81
C VAL A 311 -17.09 -11.08 20.16
N GLY A 312 -16.66 -12.02 20.99
CA GLY A 312 -17.28 -12.29 22.29
C GLY A 312 -16.86 -11.29 23.38
N SER A 313 -17.19 -11.65 24.62
CA SER A 313 -16.84 -10.87 25.82
C SER A 313 -15.41 -11.09 26.32
N GLU A 314 -14.76 -12.14 25.86
CA GLU A 314 -13.38 -12.47 26.26
C GLU A 314 -12.37 -11.91 25.28
N TYR A 315 -11.37 -11.19 25.79
CA TYR A 315 -10.26 -10.73 24.96
C TYR A 315 -9.27 -11.87 24.71
N SER A 316 -9.04 -12.17 23.45
CA SER A 316 -8.29 -13.34 22.98
C SER A 316 -7.65 -13.09 21.61
N LEU A 317 -6.72 -13.94 21.24
CA LEU A 317 -6.21 -14.04 19.87
C LEU A 317 -6.55 -15.43 19.34
N SER A 318 -7.33 -15.48 18.26
CA SER A 318 -7.68 -16.75 17.61
C SER A 318 -7.86 -16.57 16.10
N ASP A 319 -7.57 -17.63 15.35
CA ASP A 319 -7.84 -17.63 13.92
C ASP A 319 -9.33 -17.83 13.64
N LYS A 320 -9.85 -17.04 12.73
CA LYS A 320 -11.23 -17.11 12.25
C LYS A 320 -11.26 -17.46 10.78
N GLU A 321 -12.28 -18.20 10.38
CA GLU A 321 -12.59 -18.52 9.00
C GLU A 321 -13.89 -17.84 8.60
N ILE A 322 -13.86 -17.02 7.55
CA ILE A 322 -15.05 -16.43 6.92
C ILE A 322 -15.39 -17.29 5.71
N THR A 323 -16.63 -17.75 5.60
CA THR A 323 -17.10 -18.54 4.45
C THR A 323 -18.30 -17.87 3.81
N ILE A 324 -18.24 -17.56 2.50
CA ILE A 324 -19.37 -17.05 1.71
C ILE A 324 -20.35 -18.21 1.45
N THR A 325 -21.53 -18.14 2.03
CA THR A 325 -22.58 -19.17 1.93
C THR A 325 -23.59 -18.89 0.85
N LYS A 326 -23.92 -17.59 0.63
CA LYS A 326 -24.88 -17.18 -0.39
C LYS A 326 -24.43 -15.94 -1.16
N VAL A 327 -24.89 -15.83 -2.38
CA VAL A 327 -24.75 -14.65 -3.26
C VAL A 327 -26.15 -14.22 -3.67
N ASN A 328 -26.50 -12.94 -3.49
CA ASN A 328 -27.83 -12.39 -3.80
C ASN A 328 -29.02 -13.14 -3.15
N GLY A 329 -28.78 -13.82 -2.03
CA GLY A 329 -29.77 -14.65 -1.32
C GLY A 329 -29.82 -16.11 -1.75
N GLU A 330 -29.24 -16.48 -2.89
CA GLU A 330 -29.13 -17.85 -3.40
C GLU A 330 -27.85 -18.55 -2.90
N ALA A 331 -27.83 -19.87 -2.87
CA ALA A 331 -26.64 -20.63 -2.48
C ALA A 331 -25.47 -20.28 -3.39
N ASN A 332 -24.29 -20.02 -2.79
CA ASN A 332 -23.09 -19.70 -3.56
C ASN A 332 -22.70 -20.89 -4.46
N ALA A 333 -22.73 -20.70 -5.77
CA ALA A 333 -22.38 -21.74 -6.74
C ALA A 333 -20.86 -21.86 -6.99
N ALA A 334 -20.02 -20.96 -6.43
CA ALA A 334 -18.57 -21.12 -6.47
C ALA A 334 -18.12 -22.29 -5.60
N THR A 335 -17.11 -23.04 -6.04
CA THR A 335 -16.55 -24.21 -5.33
C THR A 335 -15.17 -23.95 -4.74
N ASP A 336 -14.44 -22.98 -5.31
CA ASP A 336 -13.07 -22.68 -4.95
C ASP A 336 -12.99 -21.32 -4.24
N ASN A 337 -12.07 -21.20 -3.29
CA ASN A 337 -11.79 -19.96 -2.57
C ASN A 337 -13.02 -19.28 -1.95
N VAL A 338 -14.01 -20.08 -1.53
CA VAL A 338 -15.22 -19.57 -0.86
C VAL A 338 -14.98 -19.21 0.59
N SER A 339 -13.82 -19.58 1.13
CA SER A 339 -13.42 -19.28 2.51
C SER A 339 -12.07 -18.57 2.55
N MET A 340 -11.91 -17.72 3.57
CA MET A 340 -10.63 -17.10 3.93
C MET A 340 -10.40 -17.17 5.44
N THR A 341 -9.12 -17.25 5.85
CA THR A 341 -8.74 -17.37 7.26
C THR A 341 -7.76 -16.27 7.68
N GLY A 342 -7.79 -15.93 8.98
CA GLY A 342 -6.81 -15.01 9.54
C GLY A 342 -7.01 -14.75 11.02
N PRO A 343 -6.00 -14.16 11.68
CA PRO A 343 -6.01 -13.92 13.12
C PRO A 343 -6.88 -12.71 13.49
N VAL A 344 -7.71 -12.90 14.51
CA VAL A 344 -8.53 -11.84 15.12
C VAL A 344 -8.09 -11.66 16.57
N LEU A 345 -7.62 -10.45 16.89
CA LEU A 345 -7.32 -10.05 18.26
C LEU A 345 -8.54 -9.33 18.83
N VAL A 346 -9.06 -9.86 19.93
CA VAL A 346 -10.12 -9.20 20.70
C VAL A 346 -9.49 -8.43 21.84
N VAL A 347 -9.79 -7.15 21.95
CA VAL A 347 -9.23 -6.23 22.94
C VAL A 347 -10.30 -5.73 23.90
N THR A 348 -9.89 -5.24 25.08
CA THR A 348 -10.82 -4.81 26.17
C THR A 348 -11.66 -3.60 25.80
N ARG A 349 -11.15 -2.70 24.98
CA ARG A 349 -11.82 -1.50 24.48
C ARG A 349 -11.23 -1.06 23.15
N GLU A 350 -11.95 -0.24 22.41
CA GLU A 350 -11.43 0.35 21.18
C GLU A 350 -10.54 1.56 21.49
N VAL A 351 -9.34 1.56 20.94
CA VAL A 351 -8.41 2.68 20.92
C VAL A 351 -8.00 2.92 19.47
N PRO A 352 -8.09 4.15 18.96
CA PRO A 352 -7.70 4.43 17.59
C PRO A 352 -6.20 4.24 17.38
N ARG A 353 -5.85 3.67 16.25
CA ARG A 353 -4.47 3.58 15.77
C ARG A 353 -4.06 4.88 15.10
N ASN A 354 -3.00 5.50 15.55
CA ASN A 354 -2.38 6.62 14.86
C ASN A 354 -1.56 6.13 13.68
N ILE A 355 -1.56 6.91 12.61
CA ILE A 355 -0.82 6.60 11.39
C ILE A 355 0.48 7.40 11.39
N VAL A 356 1.58 6.69 11.32
CA VAL A 356 2.92 7.28 11.19
C VAL A 356 3.36 7.17 9.75
N GLU A 357 3.68 8.29 9.15
CA GLU A 357 4.41 8.37 7.90
C GLU A 357 5.86 8.77 8.20
N GLU A 358 6.82 7.90 7.90
CA GLU A 358 8.22 8.26 7.83
C GLU A 358 8.53 8.55 6.35
N GLU A 359 8.56 9.83 5.97
CA GLU A 359 8.87 10.28 4.62
C GLU A 359 10.37 10.47 4.47
N PHE A 360 10.99 9.70 3.57
CA PHE A 360 12.40 9.81 3.21
C PHE A 360 12.55 10.77 2.05
N THR A 361 13.23 11.90 2.31
CA THR A 361 13.23 13.08 1.47
C THR A 361 14.62 13.72 1.38
N ALA A 362 14.79 14.73 0.54
CA ALA A 362 16.00 15.55 0.47
C ALA A 362 15.73 16.88 -0.24
N THR A 363 16.40 17.94 0.19
CA THR A 363 16.32 19.26 -0.46
C THR A 363 16.80 19.25 -1.91
N GLY A 364 17.81 18.44 -2.24
CA GLY A 364 18.33 18.28 -3.59
C GLY A 364 17.54 17.31 -4.49
N CYS A 365 16.44 16.76 -4.03
CA CYS A 365 15.62 15.80 -4.76
C CYS A 365 14.53 16.54 -5.55
N PRO A 366 14.44 16.42 -6.88
CA PRO A 366 13.48 17.18 -7.69
C PRO A 366 12.02 16.80 -7.43
N TYR A 367 11.76 15.53 -7.11
CA TYR A 367 10.41 15.00 -6.94
C TYR A 367 9.97 14.90 -5.47
N CYS A 368 10.84 15.28 -4.51
CA CYS A 368 10.51 15.24 -3.10
C CYS A 368 9.47 16.30 -2.68
N THR A 369 9.21 17.30 -3.51
CA THR A 369 8.12 18.25 -3.31
C THR A 369 6.74 17.59 -3.24
N ARG A 370 6.55 16.39 -3.84
CA ARG A 370 5.30 15.64 -3.69
C ARG A 370 5.15 14.99 -2.31
N GLY A 371 6.26 14.72 -1.61
CA GLY A 371 6.22 14.26 -0.22
C GLY A 371 5.66 15.33 0.71
N TYR A 372 6.12 16.58 0.59
CA TYR A 372 5.54 17.69 1.34
C TYR A 372 4.05 17.86 1.02
N ALA A 373 3.68 17.81 -0.27
CA ALA A 373 2.28 17.92 -0.70
C ALA A 373 1.40 16.79 -0.12
N GLY A 374 1.92 15.57 -0.05
CA GLY A 374 1.22 14.43 0.55
C GLY A 374 1.07 14.56 2.07
N MET A 375 2.14 14.95 2.77
CA MET A 375 2.12 15.20 4.21
C MET A 375 1.12 16.31 4.59
N ASP A 376 1.13 17.43 3.84
CA ASP A 376 0.17 18.52 4.04
C ASP A 376 -1.27 18.02 3.89
N ALA A 377 -1.53 17.23 2.85
CA ALA A 377 -2.86 16.66 2.61
C ALA A 377 -3.32 15.70 3.72
N LEU A 378 -2.40 14.88 4.24
CA LEU A 378 -2.69 13.95 5.34
C LEU A 378 -2.89 14.68 6.66
N HIS A 379 -2.09 15.69 6.93
CA HIS A 379 -2.22 16.54 8.12
C HIS A 379 -3.57 17.27 8.13
N ASP A 380 -3.96 17.88 7.00
CA ASP A 380 -5.24 18.57 6.87
C ASP A 380 -6.43 17.62 7.04
N LYS A 381 -6.32 16.41 6.51
CA LYS A 381 -7.41 15.43 6.54
C LYS A 381 -7.52 14.70 7.90
N TYR A 382 -6.39 14.44 8.57
CA TYR A 382 -6.32 13.63 9.79
C TYR A 382 -5.49 14.29 10.91
N PRO A 383 -5.78 15.55 11.31
CA PRO A 383 -4.94 16.33 12.23
C PRO A 383 -4.70 15.65 13.57
N ASP A 384 -5.66 14.85 14.05
CA ASP A 384 -5.59 14.17 15.36
C ASP A 384 -5.02 12.75 15.29
N ARG A 385 -4.80 12.21 14.10
CA ARG A 385 -4.45 10.80 13.89
C ARG A 385 -3.18 10.59 13.06
N PHE A 386 -2.74 11.61 12.34
CA PHE A 386 -1.56 11.56 11.48
C PHE A 386 -0.33 12.08 12.22
N ILE A 387 0.77 11.36 12.10
CA ILE A 387 2.09 11.74 12.62
C ILE A 387 3.08 11.66 11.46
N GLY A 388 3.46 12.82 10.92
CA GLY A 388 4.46 12.96 9.87
C GLY A 388 5.87 13.04 10.47
N ILE A 389 6.83 12.35 9.87
CA ILE A 389 8.25 12.36 10.22
C ILE A 389 9.06 12.49 8.94
N ALA A 390 9.55 13.69 8.62
CA ALA A 390 10.41 13.92 7.48
C ALA A 390 11.86 13.56 7.82
N VAL A 391 12.40 12.55 7.12
CA VAL A 391 13.75 12.01 7.32
C VAL A 391 14.61 12.40 6.13
N HIS A 392 15.49 13.38 6.32
CA HIS A 392 16.33 13.91 5.27
C HIS A 392 17.55 13.04 4.96
N GLY A 393 17.85 12.86 3.68
CA GLY A 393 19.02 12.17 3.15
C GLY A 393 19.76 13.01 2.11
N ASP A 394 20.90 12.53 1.60
CA ASP A 394 21.68 13.25 0.59
C ASP A 394 21.22 12.87 -0.83
N VAL A 395 20.86 13.87 -1.63
CA VAL A 395 20.63 13.77 -3.08
C VAL A 395 21.24 15.00 -3.75
N ASN A 396 22.03 14.81 -4.79
CA ASN A 396 22.78 15.84 -5.52
C ASN A 396 23.82 16.62 -4.69
N TYR A 397 23.53 16.89 -3.42
CA TYR A 397 24.43 17.51 -2.45
C TYR A 397 24.11 17.04 -1.02
N SER A 398 24.97 17.43 -0.06
CA SER A 398 24.73 17.10 1.36
C SER A 398 23.58 17.95 1.90
N ASP A 399 22.56 17.26 2.38
CA ASP A 399 21.35 17.86 2.93
C ASP A 399 21.60 18.48 4.31
N PRO A 400 21.18 19.74 4.55
CA PRO A 400 21.42 20.44 5.82
C PRO A 400 20.60 19.93 7.00
N MET A 401 19.60 19.10 6.75
CA MET A 401 18.73 18.52 7.79
C MET A 401 19.00 17.03 8.02
N ARG A 402 19.93 16.43 7.29
CA ARG A 402 20.28 15.02 7.46
C ARG A 402 20.88 14.75 8.84
N ILE A 403 20.30 13.79 9.57
CA ILE A 403 20.82 13.23 10.82
C ILE A 403 21.31 11.79 10.61
N THR A 404 22.20 11.33 11.49
CA THR A 404 22.76 9.97 11.42
C THR A 404 21.92 8.93 12.12
N ASP A 405 21.02 9.35 13.01
CA ASP A 405 20.22 8.48 13.88
C ASP A 405 19.27 7.57 13.07
N TYR A 406 18.89 7.99 11.87
CA TYR A 406 18.05 7.24 10.93
C TYR A 406 18.82 6.40 9.88
N ASN A 407 20.16 6.42 9.89
CA ASN A 407 20.94 5.73 8.85
C ASN A 407 20.57 4.26 8.66
N THR A 408 20.27 3.53 9.75
CA THR A 408 19.91 2.11 9.68
C THR A 408 18.58 1.88 8.94
N VAL A 409 17.58 2.74 9.16
CA VAL A 409 16.29 2.65 8.47
C VAL A 409 16.46 3.11 7.03
N MET A 410 17.11 4.25 6.83
CA MET A 410 17.37 4.84 5.50
C MET A 410 18.14 3.91 4.57
N SER A 411 19.04 3.07 5.11
CA SER A 411 19.80 2.10 4.29
C SER A 411 18.93 1.03 3.61
N GLY A 412 17.67 0.90 4.01
CA GLY A 412 16.70 0.00 3.39
C GLY A 412 15.85 0.66 2.30
N ILE A 413 15.94 1.99 2.15
CA ILE A 413 15.14 2.78 1.20
C ILE A 413 15.81 2.81 -0.17
N GLY A 414 15.06 2.45 -1.21
CA GLY A 414 15.58 2.32 -2.58
C GLY A 414 15.78 3.66 -3.31
N GLY A 415 15.09 4.72 -2.89
CA GLY A 415 15.16 6.05 -3.53
C GLY A 415 14.29 7.08 -2.82
N PHE A 416 14.32 8.34 -3.29
CA PHE A 416 13.54 9.44 -2.74
C PHE A 416 12.64 10.08 -3.82
N PRO A 417 11.44 10.59 -3.45
CA PRO A 417 10.81 10.44 -2.14
C PRO A 417 10.22 9.04 -1.94
N THR A 418 10.18 8.58 -0.72
CA THR A 418 9.56 7.30 -0.31
C THR A 418 8.91 7.47 1.07
N ALA A 419 7.73 6.93 1.27
CA ALA A 419 7.05 6.90 2.56
C ALA A 419 6.95 5.47 3.11
N LEU A 420 7.23 5.30 4.40
CA LEU A 420 6.89 4.10 5.17
C LEU A 420 5.66 4.40 6.03
N LEU A 421 4.52 3.76 5.71
CA LEU A 421 3.29 3.88 6.51
C LEU A 421 3.26 2.82 7.62
N ASN A 422 3.36 3.25 8.87
CA ASN A 422 3.46 2.37 10.06
C ASN A 422 4.51 1.24 9.89
N ARG A 423 5.45 1.39 8.96
CA ARG A 423 6.42 0.36 8.52
C ARG A 423 5.79 -0.96 8.07
N ILE A 424 4.54 -0.90 7.61
CA ILE A 424 3.83 -2.03 7.00
C ILE A 424 4.12 -2.07 5.51
N ASN A 425 4.02 -0.91 4.85
CA ASN A 425 4.25 -0.75 3.42
C ASN A 425 5.16 0.44 3.12
N GLU A 426 5.95 0.26 2.07
CA GLU A 426 6.69 1.32 1.37
C GLU A 426 5.83 1.79 0.20
N VAL A 427 5.55 3.09 0.13
CA VAL A 427 4.67 3.69 -0.88
C VAL A 427 5.25 5.02 -1.37
N ASP A 428 4.73 5.52 -2.49
CA ASP A 428 4.96 6.91 -2.88
C ASP A 428 4.23 7.85 -1.92
N PRO A 429 4.88 8.92 -1.39
CA PRO A 429 4.28 9.78 -0.37
C PRO A 429 3.12 10.65 -0.87
N TYR A 430 2.80 10.65 -2.17
CA TYR A 430 1.64 11.34 -2.74
C TYR A 430 0.72 10.39 -3.49
N PHE A 431 1.28 9.61 -4.42
CA PHE A 431 0.50 8.71 -5.27
C PHE A 431 0.09 7.41 -4.55
N GLY A 432 0.73 7.08 -3.43
CA GLY A 432 0.45 5.87 -2.67
C GLY A 432 0.91 4.59 -3.38
N SER A 433 0.25 3.48 -3.07
CA SER A 433 0.51 2.17 -3.68
C SER A 433 -0.19 1.96 -5.03
N SER A 434 -1.17 2.81 -5.38
CA SER A 434 -1.94 2.71 -6.62
C SER A 434 -1.34 3.57 -7.72
N SER A 435 -0.82 2.97 -8.77
CA SER A 435 -0.47 3.70 -9.99
C SER A 435 -1.74 4.28 -10.62
N GLY A 436 -1.78 5.58 -10.88
CA GLY A 436 -2.86 6.26 -11.62
C GLY A 436 -3.90 7.00 -10.79
N THR A 437 -3.83 6.94 -9.46
CA THR A 437 -4.69 7.74 -8.57
C THR A 437 -3.87 8.89 -7.98
N LEU A 438 -4.17 10.12 -8.37
CA LEU A 438 -3.59 11.29 -7.73
C LEU A 438 -4.03 11.33 -6.26
N LEU A 439 -3.13 11.75 -5.36
CA LEU A 439 -3.32 11.72 -3.89
C LEU A 439 -3.72 10.33 -3.36
N GLY A 440 -3.17 9.26 -3.97
CA GLY A 440 -3.50 7.87 -3.62
C GLY A 440 -3.08 7.45 -2.21
N ILE A 441 -2.09 8.15 -1.61
CA ILE A 441 -1.63 7.89 -0.23
C ILE A 441 -2.76 7.97 0.80
N VAL A 442 -3.79 8.78 0.56
CA VAL A 442 -4.98 8.86 1.42
C VAL A 442 -5.68 7.51 1.52
N ASN A 443 -5.81 6.79 0.41
CA ASN A 443 -6.45 5.46 0.39
C ASN A 443 -5.61 4.43 1.17
N ASP A 444 -4.28 4.52 1.06
CA ASP A 444 -3.36 3.66 1.83
C ASP A 444 -3.50 3.94 3.32
N VAL A 445 -3.46 5.20 3.73
CA VAL A 445 -3.65 5.62 5.14
C VAL A 445 -4.99 5.12 5.68
N GLU A 446 -6.10 5.33 4.96
CA GLU A 446 -7.43 4.84 5.36
C GLU A 446 -7.47 3.32 5.55
N SER A 447 -6.70 2.58 4.76
CA SER A 447 -6.64 1.12 4.87
C SER A 447 -5.98 0.64 6.18
N TYR A 448 -5.15 1.47 6.81
CA TYR A 448 -4.48 1.17 8.08
C TYR A 448 -5.18 1.79 9.29
N MET A 449 -6.15 2.69 9.06
CA MET A 449 -6.97 3.25 10.14
C MET A 449 -7.88 2.16 10.71
N GLY A 450 -7.74 1.91 12.00
CA GLY A 450 -8.51 0.91 12.72
C GLY A 450 -8.23 0.99 14.21
N PRO A 451 -8.66 0.02 14.99
CA PRO A 451 -8.30 -0.09 16.39
C PRO A 451 -6.84 -0.52 16.55
N ALA A 452 -6.21 -0.02 17.62
CA ALA A 452 -4.89 -0.42 18.07
C ALA A 452 -4.96 -1.50 19.16
N GLU A 453 -3.88 -2.26 19.30
CA GLU A 453 -3.73 -3.24 20.39
C GLU A 453 -3.18 -2.63 21.68
N ALA A 454 -2.68 -1.41 21.61
CA ALA A 454 -2.19 -0.65 22.76
C ALA A 454 -2.43 0.85 22.58
N GLU A 455 -2.74 1.51 23.69
CA GLU A 455 -2.73 2.95 23.81
C GLU A 455 -1.31 3.41 24.15
N VAL A 456 -0.86 4.49 23.52
CA VAL A 456 0.44 5.13 23.79
C VAL A 456 0.20 6.59 24.15
N VAL A 457 0.77 7.02 25.26
CA VAL A 457 0.74 8.42 25.71
C VAL A 457 2.17 8.87 25.98
N VAL A 458 2.61 9.94 25.35
CA VAL A 458 3.94 10.54 25.52
C VAL A 458 3.81 11.89 26.20
N SER A 459 4.63 12.14 27.23
CA SER A 459 4.60 13.36 28.02
C SER A 459 6.05 13.89 28.19
N PRO A 460 6.55 14.66 27.21
CA PRO A 460 7.86 15.28 27.28
C PRO A 460 7.80 16.58 28.07
N VAL A 461 8.82 16.81 28.92
CA VAL A 461 8.93 18.00 29.79
C VAL A 461 10.36 18.54 29.74
N TRP A 462 10.51 19.85 29.61
CA TRP A 462 11.81 20.51 29.74
C TRP A 462 12.38 20.41 31.16
N ASN A 463 13.68 20.23 31.30
CA ASN A 463 14.36 20.56 32.53
C ASN A 463 14.43 22.09 32.73
N GLU A 464 14.83 22.56 33.89
CA GLU A 464 14.84 23.98 34.25
C GLU A 464 15.63 24.87 33.27
N ASP A 465 16.75 24.37 32.75
CA ASP A 465 17.62 25.11 31.83
C ASP A 465 17.18 24.99 30.37
N GLN A 466 16.16 24.20 30.05
CA GLN A 466 15.76 23.83 28.70
C GLN A 466 16.92 23.23 27.86
N THR A 467 17.76 22.43 28.50
CA THR A 467 18.88 21.71 27.86
C THR A 467 18.63 20.23 27.73
N VAL A 468 17.66 19.70 28.48
CA VAL A 468 17.27 18.30 28.46
C VAL A 468 15.74 18.21 28.38
N ILE A 469 15.26 17.35 27.53
CA ILE A 469 13.85 16.93 27.46
C ILE A 469 13.74 15.59 28.16
N GLU A 470 13.00 15.53 29.26
CA GLU A 470 12.62 14.29 29.93
C GLU A 470 11.34 13.77 29.29
N VAL A 471 11.35 12.53 28.81
CA VAL A 471 10.23 11.92 28.09
C VAL A 471 9.68 10.78 28.91
N ASN A 472 8.46 10.90 29.39
CA ASN A 472 7.69 9.83 29.99
C ASN A 472 6.74 9.26 28.95
N THR A 473 6.70 7.94 28.81
CA THR A 473 5.79 7.25 27.91
C THR A 473 5.04 6.17 28.66
N ASN A 474 3.72 6.25 28.62
CA ASN A 474 2.81 5.23 29.15
C ASN A 474 2.26 4.40 27.99
N VAL A 475 2.36 3.09 28.12
CA VAL A 475 1.78 2.13 27.17
C VAL A 475 0.79 1.25 27.92
N THR A 476 -0.44 1.21 27.44
CA THR A 476 -1.51 0.38 28.00
C THR A 476 -1.96 -0.63 26.94
N PHE A 477 -1.57 -1.88 27.10
CA PHE A 477 -2.06 -2.94 26.20
C PHE A 477 -3.49 -3.30 26.54
N LEU A 478 -4.25 -3.66 25.52
CA LEU A 478 -5.68 -3.94 25.62
C LEU A 478 -6.00 -5.43 25.61
N TYR A 479 -5.00 -6.27 25.82
CA TYR A 479 -5.10 -7.72 25.86
C TYR A 479 -4.03 -8.32 26.77
N ASN A 480 -4.17 -9.61 27.13
CA ASN A 480 -3.14 -10.33 27.87
C ASN A 480 -2.17 -11.05 26.93
N GLY A 481 -0.89 -11.05 27.29
CA GLY A 481 0.12 -11.80 26.55
C GLY A 481 1.26 -12.28 27.45
N ASP A 482 1.63 -13.54 27.32
CA ASP A 482 2.76 -14.12 28.08
C ASP A 482 4.10 -13.54 27.64
N THR A 483 4.18 -13.05 26.42
CA THR A 483 5.36 -12.41 25.84
C THR A 483 5.08 -10.95 25.47
N ALA A 484 6.10 -10.13 25.47
CA ALA A 484 6.02 -8.72 25.07
C ALA A 484 6.99 -8.45 23.90
N PRO A 485 6.65 -8.81 22.66
CA PRO A 485 7.51 -8.54 21.53
C PRO A 485 7.40 -7.08 21.07
N TYR A 486 7.54 -6.14 22.02
CA TYR A 486 7.38 -4.72 21.76
C TYR A 486 8.56 -3.92 22.34
N ALA A 487 8.83 -2.79 21.69
CA ALA A 487 9.82 -1.84 22.18
C ALA A 487 9.47 -0.42 21.73
N LEU A 488 9.86 0.58 22.51
CA LEU A 488 9.66 2.00 22.23
C LEU A 488 10.87 2.61 21.54
N GLY A 489 10.64 3.38 20.48
CA GLY A 489 11.60 4.28 19.87
C GLY A 489 11.11 5.71 19.96
N TYR A 490 12.01 6.67 19.81
CA TYR A 490 11.69 8.08 20.02
C TYR A 490 12.29 8.96 18.93
N VAL A 491 11.51 9.96 18.50
CA VAL A 491 11.95 10.97 17.54
C VAL A 491 11.67 12.35 18.11
N LEU A 492 12.65 13.23 18.01
CA LEU A 492 12.49 14.66 18.25
C LEU A 492 12.30 15.34 16.90
N LEU A 493 11.16 15.96 16.72
CA LEU A 493 10.79 16.72 15.53
C LEU A 493 10.97 18.22 15.77
N ALA A 494 11.28 18.94 14.70
CA ALA A 494 11.26 20.40 14.66
C ALA A 494 10.41 20.87 13.49
N ASP A 495 9.57 21.87 13.74
CA ASP A 495 8.83 22.59 12.72
C ASP A 495 9.48 23.97 12.48
N GLY A 496 9.27 24.54 11.28
CA GLY A 496 9.70 25.88 10.92
C GLY A 496 11.20 26.03 10.68
N LEU A 497 11.91 24.96 10.30
CA LEU A 497 13.33 25.07 9.97
C LEU A 497 13.54 25.83 8.66
N THR A 498 14.51 26.74 8.67
CA THR A 498 14.88 27.57 7.52
C THR A 498 16.40 27.69 7.40
N GLY A 499 16.86 28.04 6.20
CA GLY A 499 18.27 28.37 5.96
C GLY A 499 18.47 29.16 4.67
N THR A 500 19.62 29.82 4.56
CA THR A 500 19.90 30.75 3.46
C THR A 500 20.88 30.21 2.43
N SER A 501 21.65 29.18 2.77
CA SER A 501 22.59 28.57 1.83
C SER A 501 21.87 27.70 0.81
N TYR A 502 22.48 27.53 -0.38
CA TYR A 502 21.86 26.84 -1.50
C TYR A 502 21.42 25.40 -1.19
N ASN A 503 22.03 24.72 -0.25
CA ASN A 503 21.67 23.38 0.17
C ASN A 503 20.38 23.32 1.01
N TRP A 504 19.87 24.49 1.48
CA TRP A 504 18.55 24.63 2.09
C TRP A 504 17.44 24.86 1.05
N TRP A 505 17.78 25.14 -0.19
CA TRP A 505 16.78 25.34 -1.24
C TRP A 505 16.24 24.01 -1.72
N GLN A 506 14.91 23.94 -1.89
CA GLN A 506 14.28 22.73 -2.39
C GLN A 506 14.32 22.69 -3.91
N TYR A 507 14.89 21.66 -4.51
CA TYR A 507 14.77 21.39 -5.93
C TYR A 507 13.34 21.00 -6.25
N ASN A 508 12.71 21.69 -7.21
CA ASN A 508 11.32 21.48 -7.62
C ASN A 508 11.23 20.97 -9.06
N GLY A 509 11.04 19.68 -9.23
CA GLY A 509 10.86 19.02 -10.53
C GLY A 509 9.45 19.16 -11.12
N TYR A 510 8.49 19.75 -10.37
CA TYR A 510 7.12 19.98 -10.85
C TYR A 510 6.93 21.39 -11.42
N TYR A 511 7.93 22.27 -11.38
CA TYR A 511 7.83 23.61 -11.95
C TYR A 511 7.47 23.55 -13.45
N GLY A 512 6.41 24.23 -13.84
CA GLY A 512 5.90 24.21 -15.21
C GLY A 512 5.15 22.93 -15.62
N ALA A 513 4.97 21.97 -14.72
CA ALA A 513 4.20 20.76 -15.03
C ALA A 513 2.74 21.09 -15.35
N THR A 514 2.18 20.35 -16.30
CA THR A 514 0.77 20.46 -16.73
C THR A 514 -0.03 19.23 -16.28
N GLY A 515 -1.36 19.35 -16.24
CA GLY A 515 -2.24 18.22 -15.87
C GLY A 515 -2.49 18.06 -14.37
N LEU A 516 -1.95 18.95 -13.52
CA LEU A 516 -2.10 18.89 -12.05
C LEU A 516 -3.15 19.88 -11.51
N ALA A 517 -3.94 20.51 -12.37
CA ALA A 517 -4.88 21.58 -11.97
C ALA A 517 -5.96 21.11 -10.96
N THR A 518 -6.28 19.82 -10.92
CA THR A 518 -7.25 19.22 -9.98
C THR A 518 -6.62 18.77 -8.67
N GLU A 519 -5.27 18.88 -8.54
CA GLU A 519 -4.52 18.43 -7.38
C GLU A 519 -4.08 19.64 -6.54
N PRO A 520 -4.86 20.06 -5.53
CA PRO A 520 -4.65 21.34 -4.86
C PRO A 520 -3.27 21.43 -4.17
N TYR A 521 -2.77 20.33 -3.61
CA TYR A 521 -1.48 20.32 -2.92
C TYR A 521 -0.31 20.28 -3.90
N LEU A 522 -0.34 19.36 -4.87
CA LEU A 522 0.76 19.22 -5.84
C LEU A 522 0.75 20.35 -6.90
N ASN A 523 -0.42 20.87 -7.27
CA ASN A 523 -0.56 21.99 -8.20
C ASN A 523 0.15 23.26 -7.71
N ALA A 524 0.22 23.50 -6.41
CA ALA A 524 0.93 24.64 -5.82
C ALA A 524 2.42 24.67 -6.21
N TRP A 525 3.02 23.51 -6.46
CA TRP A 525 4.42 23.39 -6.85
C TRP A 525 4.68 23.70 -8.34
N THR A 526 3.66 23.73 -9.18
CA THR A 526 3.83 24.00 -10.63
C THR A 526 4.31 25.42 -10.93
N THR A 527 4.15 26.34 -9.99
CA THR A 527 4.54 27.76 -10.13
C THR A 527 5.54 28.22 -9.06
N ARG A 528 5.92 27.33 -8.12
CA ARG A 528 6.78 27.69 -6.99
C ARG A 528 8.25 27.52 -7.31
N GLY A 529 9.04 28.56 -7.07
CA GLY A 529 10.49 28.57 -7.23
C GLY A 529 10.96 29.41 -8.43
N THR A 530 12.27 29.45 -8.62
CA THR A 530 12.94 30.16 -9.69
C THR A 530 13.99 29.30 -10.37
N ILE A 531 14.17 29.43 -11.67
CA ILE A 531 15.24 28.72 -12.39
C ILE A 531 16.59 29.32 -11.99
N VAL A 532 17.50 28.45 -11.56
CA VAL A 532 18.89 28.75 -11.27
C VAL A 532 19.74 28.08 -12.36
N GLU A 533 20.39 28.89 -13.18
CA GLU A 533 21.22 28.41 -14.28
C GLU A 533 22.45 27.68 -13.76
N GLY A 534 22.78 26.55 -14.35
CA GLY A 534 23.95 25.75 -14.01
C GLY A 534 24.00 25.22 -12.58
N MET A 535 22.85 25.05 -11.94
CA MET A 535 22.76 24.61 -10.55
C MET A 535 23.41 23.24 -10.32
N PHE A 536 23.27 22.32 -11.29
CA PHE A 536 23.84 20.99 -11.27
C PHE A 536 24.71 20.68 -12.49
N GLN A 537 25.35 19.54 -12.48
CA GLN A 537 26.05 19.00 -13.64
C GLN A 537 25.53 17.59 -13.91
N ASP A 538 25.34 17.25 -15.19
CA ASP A 538 25.04 15.89 -15.60
C ASP A 538 26.27 14.97 -15.49
N TYR A 539 26.07 13.68 -15.79
CA TYR A 539 27.15 12.69 -15.81
C TYR A 539 28.32 13.06 -16.75
N TYR A 540 28.06 13.87 -17.79
CA TYR A 540 29.04 14.30 -18.78
C TYR A 540 29.67 15.66 -18.45
N GLY A 541 29.27 16.28 -17.30
CA GLY A 541 29.77 17.60 -16.86
C GLY A 541 29.08 18.78 -17.51
N ASN A 542 27.96 18.57 -18.22
CA ASN A 542 27.16 19.69 -18.75
C ASN A 542 26.36 20.34 -17.62
N SER A 543 26.23 21.67 -17.68
CA SER A 543 25.40 22.43 -16.75
C SER A 543 23.93 22.09 -16.94
N ILE A 544 23.24 21.84 -15.82
CA ILE A 544 21.79 21.64 -15.76
C ILE A 544 21.17 22.75 -14.94
N ASP A 545 20.19 23.43 -15.53
CA ASP A 545 19.36 24.41 -14.85
C ASP A 545 18.33 23.70 -13.96
N ALA A 546 18.06 24.27 -12.79
CA ALA A 546 17.09 23.69 -11.87
C ALA A 546 16.16 24.75 -11.30
N CYS A 547 14.89 24.42 -11.14
CA CYS A 547 13.98 25.28 -10.40
C CYS A 547 14.18 25.07 -8.91
N MET A 548 14.60 26.12 -8.20
CA MET A 548 14.88 26.07 -6.78
C MET A 548 13.91 26.95 -6.00
N VAL A 549 13.30 26.38 -4.95
CA VAL A 549 12.49 27.11 -3.98
C VAL A 549 13.38 27.55 -2.84
N GLN A 550 13.64 28.85 -2.76
CA GLN A 550 14.64 29.44 -1.86
C GLN A 550 14.08 29.87 -0.50
N ASP A 551 12.76 30.00 -0.41
CA ASP A 551 12.01 30.45 0.77
C ASP A 551 11.31 29.33 1.51
N MET A 552 11.91 28.14 1.50
CA MET A 552 11.35 26.97 2.17
C MET A 552 11.30 27.16 3.69
N VAL A 553 10.20 26.72 4.25
CA VAL A 553 10.01 26.43 5.67
C VAL A 553 9.71 24.95 5.77
N TYR A 554 10.50 24.25 6.57
CA TYR A 554 10.42 22.81 6.70
C TYR A 554 9.81 22.42 8.03
N ASP A 555 8.75 21.61 7.99
CA ASP A 555 8.02 21.10 9.14
C ASP A 555 8.19 19.58 9.28
N HIS A 556 7.88 19.03 10.44
CA HIS A 556 7.96 17.60 10.76
C HIS A 556 9.37 16.98 10.66
N ILE A 557 10.42 17.79 10.71
CA ILE A 557 11.80 17.34 10.48
C ILE A 557 12.33 16.55 11.68
N ALA A 558 12.75 15.32 11.44
CA ALA A 558 13.47 14.52 12.42
C ALA A 558 14.87 15.12 12.67
N ILE A 559 15.04 15.77 13.82
CA ILE A 559 16.32 16.41 14.17
C ILE A 559 17.16 15.57 15.12
N LYS A 560 16.55 14.63 15.82
CA LYS A 560 17.23 13.66 16.68
C LYS A 560 16.34 12.44 16.88
N ALA A 561 16.94 11.25 17.00
CA ALA A 561 16.18 10.05 17.25
C ALA A 561 16.92 9.07 18.18
N THR A 562 16.16 8.22 18.85
CA THR A 562 16.70 7.20 19.74
C THR A 562 16.03 5.86 19.44
N SER A 563 16.85 4.86 19.10
CA SER A 563 16.44 3.46 18.88
C SER A 563 15.30 3.27 17.87
N VAL A 564 15.24 4.12 16.83
CA VAL A 564 14.16 4.09 15.81
C VAL A 564 14.19 2.86 14.91
N SER A 565 15.28 2.09 14.87
CA SER A 565 15.35 0.88 14.03
C SER A 565 14.73 -0.36 14.68
N LYS A 566 14.83 -0.49 16.01
CA LYS A 566 14.44 -1.71 16.76
C LYS A 566 13.74 -1.43 18.09
N GLY A 567 13.65 -0.17 18.49
CA GLY A 567 13.21 0.23 19.83
C GLY A 567 14.25 -0.02 20.92
N VAL A 568 14.00 0.56 22.10
CA VAL A 568 14.81 0.39 23.32
C VAL A 568 14.51 -0.99 23.92
N SER A 569 15.54 -1.83 24.02
CA SER A 569 15.37 -3.17 24.60
C SER A 569 14.88 -3.10 26.04
N GLY A 570 13.82 -3.86 26.36
CA GLY A 570 13.24 -3.93 27.71
C GLY A 570 12.39 -2.71 28.08
N SER A 571 12.09 -1.80 27.16
CA SER A 571 11.15 -0.68 27.38
C SER A 571 9.72 -1.17 27.64
N ILE A 572 9.37 -2.35 27.10
CA ILE A 572 8.13 -3.06 27.39
C ILE A 572 8.49 -4.42 28.01
N LYS A 573 7.79 -4.79 29.09
CA LYS A 573 8.08 -5.99 29.88
C LYS A 573 6.97 -7.04 29.73
N ALA A 574 7.36 -8.30 29.75
CA ALA A 574 6.44 -9.44 29.87
C ALA A 574 6.15 -9.74 31.36
N PRO A 575 4.97 -10.32 31.68
CA PRO A 575 3.83 -10.50 30.80
C PRO A 575 3.12 -9.18 30.49
N ILE A 576 2.41 -9.11 29.35
CA ILE A 576 1.45 -8.05 29.08
C ILE A 576 0.17 -8.37 29.86
N VAL A 577 -0.33 -7.39 30.62
CA VAL A 577 -1.59 -7.51 31.34
C VAL A 577 -2.53 -6.43 30.80
N ALA A 578 -3.72 -6.83 30.37
CA ALA A 578 -4.72 -5.92 29.82
C ALA A 578 -5.04 -4.78 30.77
N ASP A 579 -5.14 -3.58 30.21
CA ASP A 579 -5.43 -2.31 30.89
C ASP A 579 -4.44 -1.93 32.02
N GLN A 580 -3.30 -2.61 32.11
CA GLN A 580 -2.22 -2.25 33.03
C GLN A 580 -1.20 -1.36 32.30
N VAL A 581 -0.96 -0.16 32.88
CA VAL A 581 0.01 0.80 32.35
C VAL A 581 1.43 0.29 32.56
N GLN A 582 2.24 0.30 31.51
CA GLN A 582 3.70 0.18 31.58
C GLN A 582 4.33 1.53 31.25
N THR A 583 5.23 2.02 32.09
CA THR A 583 5.90 3.31 31.91
C THR A 583 7.36 3.10 31.51
N HIS A 584 7.81 3.84 30.52
CA HIS A 584 9.22 3.94 30.15
C HIS A 584 9.64 5.40 30.07
N THR A 585 10.84 5.71 30.57
CA THR A 585 11.42 7.05 30.57
C THR A 585 12.69 7.07 29.71
N THR A 586 12.88 8.18 29.00
CA THR A 586 14.11 8.46 28.25
C THR A 586 14.39 9.95 28.24
N THR A 587 15.50 10.39 27.68
CA THR A 587 15.86 11.82 27.62
C THR A 587 16.46 12.16 26.25
N PHE A 588 16.20 13.39 25.81
CA PHE A 588 16.97 14.03 24.74
C PHE A 588 17.86 15.10 25.37
N ASN A 589 19.18 14.88 25.33
CA ASN A 589 20.14 15.88 25.77
C ASN A 589 20.46 16.82 24.60
N LEU A 590 20.18 18.11 24.80
CA LEU A 590 20.33 19.18 23.80
C LEU A 590 21.35 20.26 24.30
N SER A 591 22.13 20.01 25.39
CA SER A 591 23.07 20.96 25.97
C SER A 591 24.15 21.44 24.97
N ASN A 592 24.49 20.62 23.96
CA ASN A 592 25.44 20.95 22.90
C ASN A 592 24.75 21.41 21.60
N GLY A 593 23.45 21.76 21.66
CA GLY A 593 22.62 21.99 20.48
C GLY A 593 22.31 20.70 19.72
N VAL A 594 21.61 20.82 18.62
CA VAL A 594 21.36 19.73 17.65
C VAL A 594 21.94 20.16 16.32
N LYS A 595 22.86 19.38 15.80
CA LYS A 595 23.52 19.67 14.52
C LYS A 595 23.27 18.55 13.54
N SER A 596 23.05 18.93 12.28
CA SER A 596 22.99 18.02 11.17
C SER A 596 24.34 17.37 10.89
N LYS A 597 24.39 16.42 9.95
CA LYS A 597 25.62 15.82 9.43
C LYS A 597 26.59 16.87 8.85
N THR A 598 26.07 17.95 8.26
CA THR A 598 26.85 19.07 7.69
C THR A 598 27.25 20.13 8.73
N GLY A 599 26.75 20.02 9.97
CA GLY A 599 27.03 20.93 11.06
C GLY A 599 26.04 22.08 11.18
N ASP A 600 24.98 22.12 10.36
CA ASP A 600 23.91 23.10 10.45
C ASP A 600 23.15 22.98 11.77
N ASN A 601 22.70 24.10 12.31
CA ASN A 601 21.91 24.13 13.55
C ASN A 601 20.48 23.74 13.27
N LEU A 602 20.02 22.63 13.85
CA LEU A 602 18.63 22.14 13.76
C LEU A 602 17.78 22.49 14.97
N LEU A 603 18.40 23.06 16.03
CA LEU A 603 17.69 23.59 17.19
C LEU A 603 17.47 25.09 16.99
N GLN A 604 16.60 25.48 16.06
CA GLN A 604 16.34 26.87 15.72
C GLN A 604 15.32 27.52 16.64
N ASP A 605 14.23 26.81 16.95
CA ASP A 605 13.16 27.28 17.83
C ASP A 605 12.68 26.14 18.74
N LYS A 606 12.94 26.28 20.04
CA LYS A 606 12.54 25.29 21.06
C LYS A 606 11.04 25.17 21.24
N SER A 607 10.26 26.22 20.92
CA SER A 607 8.80 26.21 21.04
C SER A 607 8.11 25.42 19.96
N LYS A 608 8.83 25.03 18.88
CA LYS A 608 8.33 24.28 17.75
C LYS A 608 8.82 22.83 17.76
N LEU A 609 9.28 22.35 18.90
CA LEU A 609 9.72 20.96 19.04
C LEU A 609 8.57 20.09 19.51
N LYS A 610 8.55 18.85 18.97
CA LYS A 610 7.62 17.80 19.35
C LYS A 610 8.37 16.50 19.59
N VAL A 611 7.89 15.67 20.50
CA VAL A 611 8.42 14.32 20.70
C VAL A 611 7.40 13.31 20.22
N VAL A 612 7.87 12.37 19.39
CA VAL A 612 7.11 11.19 18.97
C VAL A 612 7.63 9.98 19.70
N ALA A 613 6.73 9.19 20.29
CA ALA A 613 7.00 7.85 20.80
C ALA A 613 6.38 6.81 19.85
N LEU A 614 7.21 5.90 19.35
CA LEU A 614 6.85 4.84 18.40
C LEU A 614 6.83 3.50 19.13
N LEU A 615 5.71 2.80 19.16
CA LEU A 615 5.62 1.44 19.69
C LEU A 615 5.81 0.43 18.56
N PHE A 616 6.95 -0.26 18.56
CA PHE A 616 7.27 -1.28 17.55
C PHE A 616 6.86 -2.68 17.99
N ASN A 617 6.39 -3.47 17.06
CA ASN A 617 6.46 -4.93 17.17
C ASN A 617 7.87 -5.37 16.75
N THR A 618 8.66 -5.91 17.68
CA THR A 618 10.07 -6.26 17.44
C THR A 618 10.28 -7.48 16.54
N LYS A 619 9.22 -8.24 16.27
CA LYS A 619 9.26 -9.41 15.36
C LYS A 619 9.02 -8.99 13.90
N THR A 620 8.08 -8.09 13.67
CA THR A 620 7.70 -7.64 12.32
C THR A 620 8.38 -6.34 11.92
N GLY A 621 8.79 -5.50 12.88
CA GLY A 621 9.29 -4.16 12.65
C GLY A 621 8.20 -3.09 12.49
N GLU A 622 6.94 -3.50 12.52
CA GLU A 622 5.76 -2.65 12.36
C GLU A 622 5.61 -1.67 13.54
N ILE A 623 5.20 -0.44 13.28
CA ILE A 623 4.72 0.50 14.28
C ILE A 623 3.25 0.20 14.56
N VAL A 624 2.98 -0.38 15.74
CA VAL A 624 1.63 -0.84 16.09
C VAL A 624 0.75 0.29 16.63
N ASN A 625 1.35 1.29 17.24
CA ASN A 625 0.75 2.58 17.55
C ASN A 625 1.84 3.60 17.86
N ALA A 626 1.49 4.89 17.92
CA ALA A 626 2.40 5.98 18.27
C ALA A 626 1.64 7.12 18.95
N ALA A 627 2.40 8.00 19.60
CA ALA A 627 1.88 9.26 20.13
C ALA A 627 2.87 10.39 19.89
N GLN A 628 2.35 11.59 19.69
CA GLN A 628 3.11 12.83 19.54
C GLN A 628 2.65 13.85 20.59
N SER A 629 3.57 14.64 21.12
CA SER A 629 3.26 15.74 22.03
C SER A 629 4.26 16.88 21.90
N GLU A 630 3.79 18.10 22.09
CA GLU A 630 4.63 19.26 22.36
C GLU A 630 5.33 19.10 23.71
N ILE A 631 6.42 19.85 23.93
CA ILE A 631 7.24 19.73 25.13
C ILE A 631 6.74 20.72 26.19
N ALA A 632 6.24 20.19 27.28
CA ALA A 632 5.72 20.97 28.36
C ALA A 632 6.84 21.75 29.10
N PRO A 633 6.57 22.94 29.66
CA PRO A 633 7.50 23.69 30.45
C PRO A 633 7.96 22.94 31.72
N TYR A 634 9.15 23.27 32.22
CA TYR A 634 9.65 22.75 33.51
C TYR A 634 8.64 22.98 34.65
N GLY A 635 8.46 21.96 35.46
CA GLY A 635 7.55 22.00 36.62
C GLY A 635 6.07 21.78 36.28
N SER A 636 5.73 21.61 34.99
CA SER A 636 4.41 21.09 34.62
C SER A 636 4.31 19.62 35.03
N THR A 637 3.29 19.27 35.78
CA THR A 637 2.95 17.86 36.01
C THR A 637 2.34 17.35 34.73
N GLY A 638 3.01 16.42 34.06
CA GLY A 638 2.68 15.93 32.70
C GLY A 638 1.31 15.26 32.52
N ILE A 639 0.26 15.80 33.12
CA ILE A 639 -1.13 15.32 33.04
C ILE A 639 -2.01 16.29 32.22
N GLU A 640 -1.51 17.41 31.73
CA GLU A 640 -2.34 18.43 31.06
C GLU A 640 -2.52 18.29 29.56
N ASN A 641 -1.88 17.35 28.91
CA ASN A 641 -2.11 17.14 27.46
C ASN A 641 -2.65 15.73 27.14
N VAL A 642 -3.76 15.33 27.73
CA VAL A 642 -4.73 14.59 26.97
C VAL A 642 -5.34 15.62 26.03
N SER A 643 -4.89 15.68 24.79
CA SER A 643 -5.63 16.35 23.73
C SER A 643 -6.96 15.60 23.61
N ASN A 644 -7.89 15.99 24.46
CA ASN A 644 -9.27 15.69 24.24
C ASN A 644 -9.63 16.37 22.90
N SER A 645 -9.95 15.60 21.92
CA SER A 645 -10.88 15.96 20.85
C SER A 645 -12.23 16.34 21.48
N ALA A 646 -12.21 17.33 22.38
CA ALA A 646 -13.31 17.75 23.24
C ALA A 646 -13.96 19.04 22.78
N ASP A 647 -13.63 19.55 21.60
CA ASP A 647 -14.29 20.75 21.06
C ASP A 647 -15.78 20.53 20.71
N ASN A 648 -16.28 19.31 20.80
CA ASN A 648 -17.70 19.01 20.64
C ASN A 648 -18.39 18.38 21.86
N VAL A 649 -17.68 18.11 22.96
CA VAL A 649 -18.29 17.51 24.15
C VAL A 649 -18.86 18.64 25.03
N LYS A 650 -20.18 18.86 24.96
CA LYS A 650 -20.89 19.88 25.71
C LYS A 650 -21.49 19.32 26.99
N GLU A 651 -21.57 20.14 28.04
CA GLU A 651 -22.38 19.84 29.21
C GLU A 651 -23.84 19.70 28.80
N VAL A 652 -24.47 18.55 29.12
CA VAL A 652 -25.88 18.28 28.82
C VAL A 652 -26.75 18.33 30.08
N ALA A 653 -26.18 18.10 31.28
CA ALA A 653 -26.85 18.23 32.55
C ALA A 653 -25.86 18.41 33.70
N ARG A 654 -26.26 19.06 34.76
CA ARG A 654 -25.47 19.28 35.96
C ARG A 654 -26.32 18.90 37.19
N TYR A 655 -25.65 18.30 38.19
CA TYR A 655 -26.29 17.83 39.39
C TYR A 655 -25.46 18.24 40.61
N SER A 656 -26.10 18.52 41.74
CA SER A 656 -25.45 18.58 43.04
C SER A 656 -25.05 17.18 43.52
N ILE A 657 -24.27 17.12 44.60
CA ILE A 657 -23.78 15.82 45.14
C ILE A 657 -24.89 14.90 45.64
N ASP A 658 -26.07 15.47 45.99
CA ASP A 658 -27.28 14.74 46.42
C ASP A 658 -28.14 14.31 45.25
N GLY A 659 -27.73 14.55 43.98
CA GLY A 659 -28.40 14.15 42.77
C GLY A 659 -29.47 15.14 42.27
N THR A 660 -29.63 16.32 42.91
CA THR A 660 -30.56 17.34 42.44
C THR A 660 -30.02 18.01 41.18
N GLN A 661 -30.81 18.10 40.12
CA GLN A 661 -30.40 18.75 38.87
C GLN A 661 -30.26 20.27 39.07
N LEU A 662 -29.19 20.81 38.57
CA LEU A 662 -28.81 22.24 38.66
C LEU A 662 -28.93 22.89 37.28
N ASN A 663 -29.51 24.06 37.21
CA ASN A 663 -29.65 24.85 35.97
C ASN A 663 -28.43 25.77 35.71
N ALA A 664 -27.53 25.88 36.70
CA ALA A 664 -26.30 26.66 36.66
C ALA A 664 -25.26 26.07 37.64
N PRO A 665 -23.94 26.38 37.50
CA PRO A 665 -22.94 26.00 38.48
C PRO A 665 -23.34 26.51 39.90
N ALA A 666 -23.31 25.61 40.89
CA ALA A 666 -23.57 25.92 42.30
C ALA A 666 -22.32 25.64 43.12
N LYS A 667 -22.09 26.45 44.17
CA LYS A 667 -20.94 26.34 45.06
C LYS A 667 -20.83 24.93 45.65
N GLY A 668 -19.61 24.35 45.57
CA GLY A 668 -19.31 23.02 46.03
C GLY A 668 -19.09 22.03 44.85
N ILE A 669 -19.20 20.74 45.14
CA ILE A 669 -19.00 19.71 44.14
C ILE A 669 -20.25 19.56 43.26
N ASN A 670 -20.09 19.76 41.96
CA ASN A 670 -21.09 19.51 40.96
C ASN A 670 -20.74 18.27 40.15
N ILE A 671 -21.73 17.44 39.80
CA ILE A 671 -21.61 16.30 38.92
C ILE A 671 -22.13 16.72 37.55
N VAL A 672 -21.27 16.81 36.55
CA VAL A 672 -21.60 17.29 35.21
C VAL A 672 -21.65 16.10 34.25
N LYS A 673 -22.80 15.89 33.62
CA LYS A 673 -22.99 14.91 32.55
C LYS A 673 -22.68 15.57 31.23
N MET A 674 -21.81 14.93 30.45
CA MET A 674 -21.34 15.41 29.14
C MET A 674 -22.10 14.75 28.00
N SER A 675 -22.06 15.36 26.80
CA SER A 675 -22.77 14.85 25.61
C SER A 675 -22.18 13.51 25.07
N ASP A 676 -20.97 13.15 25.46
CA ASP A 676 -20.34 11.86 25.18
C ASP A 676 -20.74 10.74 26.15
N GLY A 677 -21.67 11.02 27.08
CA GLY A 677 -22.13 10.08 28.10
C GLY A 677 -21.24 10.03 29.34
N THR A 678 -20.09 10.71 29.36
CA THR A 678 -19.20 10.75 30.52
C THR A 678 -19.75 11.64 31.63
N THR A 679 -19.25 11.44 32.87
CA THR A 679 -19.61 12.24 34.02
C THR A 679 -18.35 12.79 34.67
N ARG A 680 -18.33 14.11 34.91
CA ARG A 680 -17.20 14.82 35.53
C ARG A 680 -17.59 15.40 36.91
N LYS A 681 -16.67 15.36 37.86
CA LYS A 681 -16.82 16.11 39.12
C LYS A 681 -16.13 17.46 38.96
N VAL A 682 -16.86 18.53 39.14
CA VAL A 682 -16.38 19.92 39.04
C VAL A 682 -16.55 20.60 40.39
N LEU A 683 -15.46 21.11 40.96
CA LEU A 683 -15.51 21.94 42.18
C LEU A 683 -15.75 23.39 41.73
N VAL A 684 -16.84 23.98 42.22
CA VAL A 684 -17.20 25.39 41.99
C VAL A 684 -16.91 26.17 43.28
N ASN A 685 -16.00 27.12 43.19
CA ASN A 685 -15.48 27.85 44.39
C ASN A 685 -16.30 29.13 44.72
N GLU A 686 -17.06 29.68 43.76
CA GLU A 686 -17.89 30.88 43.96
C GLU A 686 -19.32 30.71 43.43
#